data_2bac0fffa4ac52c3dbc8233fdae472b7
#
_entry.id   2bac0fffa4ac52c3dbc8233fdae472b7
#
_cell.length_a   1.000
_cell.length_b   1.000
_cell.length_c   1.000
_cell.angle_alpha   90.00
_cell.angle_beta   90.00
_cell.angle_gamma   90.00
#
_symmetry.space_group_name_H-M   'P 1'
#
loop_
_entity.id
_entity.type
_entity.pdbx_description
1 polymer ?
#
loop_
_entity_poly.entity_id
_entity_poly.type
_entity_poly.pdbx_seq_one_letter_code
_entity_poly.pdbx_strand_id
1 'polypeptide(L)'
;MIRSGYGKYAGLSKEEQDAEIERPGQHSTNWFDELFRNSVSQSHNLSLSGGSEKSTYYISLGYSKNNGLVKKSEYDRYSIASKIDIKPNKRVKMGLAADMGWQRSRGSSGSVDPFKYAYFANPYERPYNDDGSYSADRTYYSIRSANGGLDLPLPEVGFNLMREMDHTSLKDNNFNLTLIGNMSVNILENLSFEGLASFSYVTDNSDNFNGKDTYAAWQDRPFDDPFTSKRTYSNIMQSSTYNRSYNLRGQLHYFNTFNDIHYISTLLGSEIRGQYAKSIFTKRYGYDPVTGNSAIPIYPEDTSVDYEKLQRYASIVDGLSGQSIVEDKFASFYFSLDYVLLKRYILSFTARTDGSNNFGNDQQFNPTGSLGLAWNIDQEKFFEPLKKWMSSLSLRSSFGYTGNINKSVSPKLIMDYLGRLRQTDECSYRIGVIKNPPNPKLRWEKTRDWKLSLDAGFFNERLHFTGEFYNRRTTDAVSNVKVARTTGFSDQAYNTSTLENTGVEFSLTGTFLKTKDWRGTASANIAYNYNKLVDYNSSVSGLSTGVHKGYPLGSIFSGKVQGIDPQLGIYTYERRPDVSFETAADRNNYANYLFYLGTSNAPWNGGYSLSVGYKQLNLSLGGSYSINGKKINNIKSPVNYISVGSSSVETPPAQIYDLYVNHLNVRKDATERWTPTNPRTDANPRIIDAFGEFIGLKNYITSSETIANASMLENVSYCKLSSLSLSYGFNESLIKRWGLGSLAVSFTMNNIFTITNYSGIDPETPGAVYPLARQFTFGVAVGL
;
A
#
# COMPACT_ATOMS: atom_id res chain seq x y z
N MET A 1 -18.44 -13.36 30.90
CA MET A 1 -17.68 -12.17 31.31
C MET A 1 -18.31 -11.47 32.53
N ILE A 2 -19.49 -10.84 32.37
CA ILE A 2 -20.15 -10.14 33.50
C ILE A 2 -20.39 -11.06 34.67
N ARG A 3 -20.95 -12.27 34.44
CA ARG A 3 -21.18 -13.28 35.47
C ARG A 3 -19.93 -13.89 36.09
N SER A 4 -18.82 -13.92 35.36
CA SER A 4 -17.54 -14.41 35.89
C SER A 4 -16.79 -13.37 36.71
N GLY A 5 -17.27 -12.12 36.75
CA GLY A 5 -16.66 -11.05 37.53
C GLY A 5 -15.25 -10.69 37.04
N TYR A 6 -14.99 -10.80 35.73
CA TYR A 6 -13.65 -10.60 35.17
C TYR A 6 -13.44 -9.17 34.62
N GLY A 7 -12.21 -8.65 34.78
CA GLY A 7 -11.83 -7.31 34.32
C GLY A 7 -12.62 -6.21 35.03
N LYS A 8 -13.23 -5.29 34.31
CA LYS A 8 -14.03 -4.20 34.86
C LYS A 8 -15.29 -4.65 35.61
N TYR A 9 -15.65 -5.91 35.53
CA TYR A 9 -16.76 -6.51 36.25
C TYR A 9 -16.33 -7.20 37.54
N ALA A 10 -15.03 -7.14 37.86
CA ALA A 10 -14.51 -7.64 39.13
C ALA A 10 -15.06 -6.82 40.29
N GLY A 11 -15.58 -7.52 41.31
CA GLY A 11 -16.12 -6.88 42.51
C GLY A 11 -17.54 -6.35 42.39
N LEU A 12 -18.22 -6.51 41.23
CA LEU A 12 -19.62 -6.14 41.10
C LEU A 12 -20.52 -7.12 41.90
N SER A 13 -21.50 -6.56 42.61
CA SER A 13 -22.57 -7.34 43.20
C SER A 13 -23.42 -8.05 42.14
N LYS A 14 -24.25 -9.02 42.56
CA LYS A 14 -25.13 -9.71 41.63
C LYS A 14 -26.14 -8.78 40.98
N GLU A 15 -26.65 -7.82 41.73
CA GLU A 15 -27.58 -6.78 41.25
C GLU A 15 -26.93 -5.88 40.20
N GLU A 16 -25.69 -5.48 40.44
CA GLU A 16 -24.90 -4.66 39.48
C GLU A 16 -24.59 -5.48 38.22
N GLN A 17 -24.25 -6.77 38.34
CA GLN A 17 -24.06 -7.66 37.21
C GLN A 17 -25.33 -7.83 36.39
N ASP A 18 -26.50 -7.97 37.06
CA ASP A 18 -27.80 -8.07 36.39
C ASP A 18 -28.14 -6.81 35.61
N ALA A 19 -27.90 -5.63 36.23
CA ALA A 19 -28.07 -4.34 35.55
C ALA A 19 -27.16 -4.18 34.33
N GLU A 20 -25.91 -4.62 34.41
CA GLU A 20 -24.98 -4.59 33.28
C GLU A 20 -25.37 -5.59 32.17
N ILE A 21 -26.08 -6.66 32.48
CA ILE A 21 -26.62 -7.59 31.47
C ILE A 21 -27.86 -7.00 30.77
N GLU A 22 -28.72 -6.27 31.51
CA GLU A 22 -29.93 -5.65 30.97
C GLU A 22 -29.61 -4.37 30.13
N ARG A 23 -28.57 -3.67 30.45
CA ARG A 23 -28.15 -2.43 29.76
C ARG A 23 -28.07 -2.55 28.22
N PRO A 24 -27.51 -3.60 27.62
CA PRO A 24 -27.44 -3.76 26.17
C PRO A 24 -28.80 -3.73 25.45
N GLY A 25 -29.87 -4.10 26.14
CA GLY A 25 -31.21 -4.10 25.56
C GLY A 25 -31.87 -2.72 25.48
N GLN A 26 -31.33 -1.70 26.14
CA GLN A 26 -31.95 -0.38 26.26
C GLN A 26 -31.68 0.55 25.06
N HIS A 27 -30.59 0.34 24.34
CA HIS A 27 -30.14 1.20 23.25
C HIS A 27 -29.62 0.37 22.07
N SER A 28 -29.77 0.95 20.87
CA SER A 28 -29.19 0.39 19.65
C SER A 28 -28.66 1.55 18.79
N THR A 29 -27.34 1.69 18.75
CA THR A 29 -26.64 2.72 17.96
C THR A 29 -26.16 2.14 16.64
N ASN A 30 -26.53 2.78 15.53
CA ASN A 30 -25.92 2.52 14.25
C ASN A 30 -24.67 3.41 14.09
N TRP A 31 -23.52 2.88 14.44
CA TRP A 31 -22.26 3.62 14.40
C TRP A 31 -21.88 4.10 12.99
N PHE A 32 -22.37 3.44 11.92
CA PHE A 32 -22.15 3.94 10.56
C PHE A 32 -22.89 5.26 10.32
N ASP A 33 -24.10 5.41 10.79
CA ASP A 33 -24.86 6.67 10.64
C ASP A 33 -24.27 7.79 11.51
N GLU A 34 -23.72 7.43 12.68
CA GLU A 34 -23.09 8.40 13.58
C GLU A 34 -21.75 8.94 13.03
N LEU A 35 -20.94 8.10 12.41
CA LEU A 35 -19.57 8.45 12.03
C LEU A 35 -19.42 8.85 10.57
N PHE A 36 -20.32 8.39 9.70
CA PHE A 36 -20.21 8.59 8.26
C PHE A 36 -21.30 9.51 7.71
N ARG A 37 -21.05 9.99 6.52
CA ARG A 37 -21.97 10.80 5.73
C ARG A 37 -21.86 10.45 4.25
N ASN A 38 -22.87 10.82 3.48
CA ASN A 38 -22.73 10.86 2.03
C ASN A 38 -21.68 11.92 1.66
N SER A 39 -20.62 11.48 1.00
CA SER A 39 -19.54 12.37 0.55
C SER A 39 -19.94 13.07 -0.73
N VAL A 40 -19.78 14.40 -0.78
CA VAL A 40 -19.96 15.21 -1.98
C VAL A 40 -18.62 15.80 -2.38
N SER A 41 -18.19 15.49 -3.59
CA SER A 41 -16.97 16.02 -4.20
C SER A 41 -17.31 16.91 -5.39
N GLN A 42 -16.57 17.98 -5.58
CA GLN A 42 -16.68 18.84 -6.76
C GLN A 42 -15.29 19.13 -7.32
N SER A 43 -15.19 19.19 -8.65
CA SER A 43 -13.98 19.55 -9.36
C SER A 43 -14.31 20.51 -10.49
N HIS A 44 -13.58 21.61 -10.56
CA HIS A 44 -13.72 22.64 -11.58
C HIS A 44 -12.40 22.82 -12.28
N ASN A 45 -12.41 22.84 -13.60
CA ASN A 45 -11.22 23.06 -14.41
C ASN A 45 -11.51 24.09 -15.50
N LEU A 46 -10.68 25.12 -15.56
CA LEU A 46 -10.70 26.13 -16.61
C LEU A 46 -9.40 26.04 -17.38
N SER A 47 -9.47 25.86 -18.69
CA SER A 47 -8.30 25.81 -19.54
C SER A 47 -8.42 26.77 -20.72
N LEU A 48 -7.26 27.35 -21.08
CA LEU A 48 -7.11 28.20 -22.24
C LEU A 48 -5.95 27.68 -23.08
N SER A 49 -6.19 27.49 -24.35
CA SER A 49 -5.14 27.11 -25.30
C SER A 49 -5.24 27.95 -26.57
N GLY A 50 -4.11 28.20 -27.17
CA GLY A 50 -4.04 28.95 -28.40
C GLY A 50 -2.65 28.93 -29.00
N GLY A 51 -2.49 29.57 -30.13
CA GLY A 51 -1.18 29.69 -30.71
C GLY A 51 -1.16 30.02 -32.19
N SER A 52 0.03 30.02 -32.73
CA SER A 52 0.36 30.22 -34.15
C SER A 52 1.29 29.10 -34.63
N GLU A 53 1.72 29.15 -35.88
CA GLU A 53 2.72 28.20 -36.38
C GLU A 53 4.07 28.26 -35.62
N LYS A 54 4.38 29.41 -34.98
CA LYS A 54 5.64 29.62 -34.28
C LYS A 54 5.54 29.43 -32.76
N SER A 55 4.35 29.49 -32.18
CA SER A 55 4.17 29.34 -30.74
C SER A 55 2.81 28.77 -30.40
N THR A 56 2.77 27.86 -29.42
CA THR A 56 1.53 27.36 -28.83
C THR A 56 1.60 27.50 -27.33
N TYR A 57 0.45 27.77 -26.72
CA TYR A 57 0.35 27.84 -25.26
C TYR A 57 -0.88 27.10 -24.77
N TYR A 58 -0.76 26.60 -23.54
CA TYR A 58 -1.81 25.99 -22.77
C TYR A 58 -1.69 26.44 -21.33
N ILE A 59 -2.78 26.88 -20.73
CA ILE A 59 -2.86 27.24 -19.31
C ILE A 59 -4.13 26.57 -18.76
N SER A 60 -4.02 25.96 -17.59
CA SER A 60 -5.16 25.34 -16.90
C SER A 60 -5.14 25.69 -15.43
N LEU A 61 -6.32 26.02 -14.90
CA LEU A 61 -6.58 26.27 -13.49
C LEU A 61 -7.56 25.23 -12.99
N GLY A 62 -7.20 24.51 -11.94
CA GLY A 62 -8.05 23.48 -11.35
C GLY A 62 -8.34 23.75 -9.88
N TYR A 63 -9.57 23.49 -9.47
CA TYR A 63 -10.01 23.47 -8.08
C TYR A 63 -10.79 22.20 -7.82
N SER A 64 -10.44 21.47 -6.75
CA SER A 64 -11.21 20.32 -6.30
C SER A 64 -11.45 20.41 -4.80
N LYS A 65 -12.68 20.10 -4.39
CA LYS A 65 -13.05 19.93 -2.98
C LYS A 65 -13.68 18.56 -2.81
N ASN A 66 -13.25 17.84 -1.78
CA ASN A 66 -13.80 16.54 -1.40
C ASN A 66 -14.13 16.57 0.10
N ASN A 67 -15.39 16.38 0.43
CA ASN A 67 -15.80 16.11 1.79
C ASN A 67 -15.78 14.61 2.00
N GLY A 68 -14.84 14.09 2.81
CA GLY A 68 -14.67 12.66 3.05
C GLY A 68 -15.93 11.97 3.59
N LEU A 69 -15.93 10.64 3.49
CA LEU A 69 -17.00 9.79 4.04
C LEU A 69 -17.10 9.92 5.55
N VAL A 70 -15.97 9.95 6.25
CA VAL A 70 -15.92 10.21 7.69
C VAL A 70 -16.29 11.68 7.93
N LYS A 71 -17.21 11.92 8.88
CA LYS A 71 -17.54 13.28 9.29
C LYS A 71 -16.27 14.03 9.70
N LYS A 72 -16.18 15.35 9.41
CA LYS A 72 -14.99 16.21 9.65
C LYS A 72 -13.76 15.96 8.78
N SER A 73 -13.78 15.00 7.88
CA SER A 73 -12.72 14.83 6.90
C SER A 73 -12.98 15.70 5.66
N GLU A 74 -11.99 16.52 5.30
CA GLU A 74 -12.08 17.49 4.18
C GLU A 74 -10.74 17.51 3.41
N TYR A 75 -10.85 17.79 2.11
CA TYR A 75 -9.73 17.88 1.20
C TYR A 75 -9.99 18.95 0.15
N ASP A 76 -9.07 19.89 0.03
CA ASP A 76 -9.08 20.97 -0.97
C ASP A 76 -7.80 20.91 -1.80
N ARG A 77 -7.90 21.05 -3.11
CA ARG A 77 -6.75 21.13 -4.02
C ARG A 77 -6.92 22.23 -5.02
N TYR A 78 -5.88 23.03 -5.19
CA TYR A 78 -5.68 24.03 -6.23
C TYR A 78 -4.56 23.58 -7.15
N SER A 79 -4.71 23.70 -8.45
CA SER A 79 -3.69 23.36 -9.42
C SER A 79 -3.61 24.37 -10.54
N ILE A 80 -2.37 24.62 -10.99
CA ILE A 80 -2.05 25.44 -12.16
C ILE A 80 -1.14 24.62 -13.03
N ALA A 81 -1.48 24.44 -14.30
CA ALA A 81 -0.62 23.84 -15.29
C ALA A 81 -0.45 24.82 -16.45
N SER A 82 0.79 25.05 -16.88
CA SER A 82 1.08 25.87 -18.03
C SER A 82 2.11 25.21 -18.93
N LYS A 83 1.94 25.34 -20.22
CA LYS A 83 2.88 24.86 -21.22
C LYS A 83 2.99 25.88 -22.35
N ILE A 84 4.21 26.20 -22.74
CA ILE A 84 4.51 27.09 -23.87
C ILE A 84 5.52 26.36 -24.74
N ASP A 85 5.19 26.15 -26.01
CA ASP A 85 6.11 25.64 -27.03
C ASP A 85 6.39 26.75 -28.06
N ILE A 86 7.65 26.96 -28.38
CA ILE A 86 8.12 28.03 -29.31
C ILE A 86 8.99 27.38 -30.37
N LYS A 87 8.81 27.80 -31.61
CA LYS A 87 9.62 27.44 -32.78
C LYS A 87 10.22 28.71 -33.35
N PRO A 88 11.38 29.19 -32.79
CA PRO A 88 12.01 30.44 -33.25
C PRO A 88 12.37 30.39 -34.75
N ASN A 89 12.73 29.20 -35.22
CA ASN A 89 13.01 28.92 -36.64
C ASN A 89 12.72 27.44 -36.96
N LYS A 90 12.94 27.03 -38.22
CA LYS A 90 12.66 25.65 -38.67
C LYS A 90 13.53 24.59 -37.99
N ARG A 91 14.68 24.99 -37.42
CA ARG A 91 15.64 24.05 -36.79
C ARG A 91 15.50 23.93 -35.29
N VAL A 92 14.94 24.91 -34.61
CA VAL A 92 14.92 24.99 -33.15
C VAL A 92 13.48 24.94 -32.64
N LYS A 93 13.21 24.03 -31.74
CA LYS A 93 11.98 23.94 -30.92
C LYS A 93 12.37 24.03 -29.46
N MET A 94 11.65 24.83 -28.70
CA MET A 94 11.86 25.00 -27.26
C MET A 94 10.48 24.89 -26.57
N GLY A 95 10.44 24.24 -25.43
CA GLY A 95 9.23 24.15 -24.62
C GLY A 95 9.55 24.44 -23.16
N LEU A 96 8.63 25.09 -22.50
CA LEU A 96 8.62 25.28 -21.06
C LEU A 96 7.27 24.84 -20.51
N ALA A 97 7.29 23.93 -19.52
CA ALA A 97 6.11 23.55 -18.77
C ALA A 97 6.32 23.85 -17.28
N ALA A 98 5.27 24.31 -16.63
CA ALA A 98 5.23 24.53 -15.19
C ALA A 98 3.92 23.96 -14.63
N ASP A 99 4.05 23.05 -13.66
CA ASP A 99 2.94 22.45 -12.94
C ASP A 99 3.06 22.80 -11.45
N MET A 100 2.00 23.38 -10.90
CA MET A 100 1.92 23.78 -9.50
C MET A 100 0.65 23.17 -8.88
N GLY A 101 0.79 22.62 -7.69
CA GLY A 101 -0.32 22.12 -6.90
C GLY A 101 -0.21 22.54 -5.45
N TRP A 102 -1.31 22.93 -4.86
CA TRP A 102 -1.44 23.17 -3.43
C TRP A 102 -2.64 22.40 -2.90
N GLN A 103 -2.39 21.55 -1.94
CA GLN A 103 -3.37 20.64 -1.35
C GLN A 103 -3.43 20.84 0.16
N ARG A 104 -4.63 20.86 0.68
CA ARG A 104 -4.90 20.84 2.12
C ARG A 104 -5.83 19.70 2.45
N SER A 105 -5.48 18.92 3.47
CA SER A 105 -6.39 17.97 4.08
C SER A 105 -6.58 18.25 5.56
N ARG A 106 -7.75 17.93 6.06
CA ARG A 106 -8.13 18.05 7.46
C ARG A 106 -8.93 16.83 7.87
N GLY A 107 -8.65 16.33 9.07
CA GLY A 107 -9.34 15.19 9.65
C GLY A 107 -9.10 15.11 11.15
N SER A 108 -9.64 14.07 11.78
CA SER A 108 -9.25 13.69 13.14
C SER A 108 -7.89 13.00 13.12
N SER A 109 -7.21 13.00 14.26
CA SER A 109 -5.95 12.25 14.44
C SER A 109 -6.14 10.77 14.08
N GLY A 110 -5.12 10.16 13.46
CA GLY A 110 -5.13 8.75 13.07
C GLY A 110 -5.02 7.73 14.21
N SER A 111 -5.03 8.20 15.46
CA SER A 111 -4.94 7.34 16.65
C SER A 111 -6.17 6.46 16.87
N VAL A 112 -7.31 6.80 16.28
CA VAL A 112 -8.54 6.01 16.30
C VAL A 112 -9.07 5.85 14.89
N ASP A 113 -9.32 4.62 14.48
CA ASP A 113 -9.86 4.28 13.17
C ASP A 113 -11.40 4.25 13.22
N PRO A 114 -12.11 5.27 12.67
CA PRO A 114 -13.57 5.32 12.67
C PRO A 114 -14.22 4.15 11.92
N PHE A 115 -13.56 3.61 10.89
CA PHE A 115 -14.09 2.47 10.14
C PHE A 115 -14.05 1.20 10.97
N LYS A 116 -12.90 0.93 11.60
CA LYS A 116 -12.75 -0.21 12.50
C LYS A 116 -13.72 -0.11 13.68
N TYR A 117 -13.85 1.08 14.26
CA TYR A 117 -14.78 1.29 15.35
C TYR A 117 -16.24 1.05 14.93
N ALA A 118 -16.69 1.62 13.81
CA ALA A 118 -18.06 1.43 13.32
C ALA A 118 -18.41 -0.04 13.08
N TYR A 119 -17.43 -0.82 12.61
CA TYR A 119 -17.61 -2.23 12.30
C TYR A 119 -17.66 -3.11 13.56
N PHE A 120 -16.83 -2.82 14.56
CA PHE A 120 -16.66 -3.67 15.74
C PHE A 120 -17.28 -3.13 17.03
N ALA A 121 -17.68 -1.86 17.06
CA ALA A 121 -18.29 -1.29 18.26
C ALA A 121 -19.61 -2.01 18.61
N ASN A 122 -19.84 -2.14 19.91
CA ASN A 122 -21.09 -2.70 20.37
C ASN A 122 -22.26 -1.74 20.12
N PRO A 123 -23.38 -2.22 19.58
CA PRO A 123 -24.52 -1.35 19.25
C PRO A 123 -25.21 -0.75 20.46
N TYR A 124 -24.99 -1.29 21.66
CA TYR A 124 -25.56 -0.76 22.90
C TYR A 124 -24.73 0.37 23.53
N GLU A 125 -23.56 0.69 23.01
CA GLU A 125 -22.82 1.86 23.41
C GLU A 125 -23.38 3.12 22.74
N ARG A 126 -23.31 4.27 23.43
CA ARG A 126 -23.94 5.52 23.02
C ARG A 126 -22.89 6.58 22.70
N PRO A 127 -23.10 7.42 21.69
CA PRO A 127 -22.19 8.55 21.41
C PRO A 127 -22.31 9.65 22.47
N TYR A 128 -23.54 9.91 22.97
CA TYR A 128 -23.85 10.97 23.93
C TYR A 128 -24.78 10.49 25.03
N ASN A 129 -24.66 11.09 26.22
CA ASN A 129 -25.62 10.99 27.31
C ASN A 129 -26.86 11.85 27.02
N ASP A 130 -27.89 11.71 27.85
CA ASP A 130 -29.18 12.46 27.68
C ASP A 130 -29.00 13.97 27.87
N ASP A 131 -27.96 14.40 28.57
CA ASP A 131 -27.60 15.83 28.75
C ASP A 131 -26.71 16.39 27.61
N GLY A 132 -26.42 15.58 26.57
CA GLY A 132 -25.59 15.95 25.46
C GLY A 132 -24.07 15.82 25.69
N SER A 133 -23.64 15.41 26.88
CA SER A 133 -22.22 15.10 27.14
C SER A 133 -21.79 13.80 26.47
N TYR A 134 -20.49 13.63 26.24
CA TYR A 134 -19.96 12.40 25.64
C TYR A 134 -20.15 11.19 26.56
N SER A 135 -20.77 10.13 26.05
CA SER A 135 -20.93 8.89 26.79
C SER A 135 -19.67 8.05 26.69
N ALA A 136 -19.13 7.66 27.84
CA ALA A 136 -17.97 6.76 27.87
C ALA A 136 -18.32 5.36 27.36
N ASP A 137 -17.61 4.88 26.34
CA ASP A 137 -17.70 3.49 25.90
C ASP A 137 -17.09 2.58 26.98
N ARG A 138 -17.94 1.92 27.73
CA ARG A 138 -17.55 1.05 28.83
C ARG A 138 -16.90 -0.26 28.37
N THR A 139 -17.09 -0.60 27.12
CA THR A 139 -16.50 -1.79 26.52
C THR A 139 -15.12 -1.51 25.91
N TYR A 140 -14.78 -0.25 25.68
CA TYR A 140 -13.47 0.14 25.19
C TYR A 140 -12.47 0.18 26.36
N TYR A 141 -11.63 -0.84 26.45
CA TYR A 141 -10.63 -0.99 27.48
C TYR A 141 -9.30 -1.42 26.88
N SER A 142 -8.29 -0.61 26.98
CA SER A 142 -6.94 -0.97 26.54
C SER A 142 -6.09 -1.28 27.77
N ILE A 143 -5.64 -2.52 27.87
CA ILE A 143 -4.59 -2.86 28.81
C ILE A 143 -3.28 -2.42 28.17
N ARG A 144 -2.73 -1.33 28.67
CA ARG A 144 -1.37 -0.99 28.36
C ARG A 144 -0.46 -1.95 29.11
N SER A 145 0.03 -2.96 28.41
CA SER A 145 1.08 -3.85 28.90
C SER A 145 2.41 -3.09 28.99
N ALA A 146 2.46 -2.10 29.85
CA ALA A 146 3.71 -1.51 30.26
C ALA A 146 4.01 -2.02 31.65
N ASN A 147 5.00 -2.88 31.77
CA ASN A 147 5.59 -3.32 33.04
C ASN A 147 4.69 -4.17 33.96
N GLY A 148 3.98 -5.17 33.44
CA GLY A 148 3.35 -6.19 34.28
C GLY A 148 2.21 -5.73 35.20
N GLY A 149 1.69 -4.54 35.03
CA GLY A 149 0.54 -4.03 35.77
C GLY A 149 -0.76 -4.21 34.97
N LEU A 150 -1.64 -5.03 35.48
CA LEU A 150 -2.94 -5.35 34.86
C LEU A 150 -4.00 -4.26 35.00
N ASP A 151 -3.77 -3.25 35.83
CA ASP A 151 -4.77 -2.25 36.26
C ASP A 151 -4.23 -0.82 36.08
N LEU A 152 -4.05 -0.38 34.83
CA LEU A 152 -3.92 1.05 34.57
C LEU A 152 -5.31 1.66 34.54
N PRO A 153 -5.60 2.67 35.36
CA PRO A 153 -6.90 3.33 35.32
C PRO A 153 -7.10 3.95 33.95
N LEU A 154 -8.29 3.73 33.38
CA LEU A 154 -8.75 4.48 32.23
C LEU A 154 -8.71 5.98 32.54
N PRO A 155 -8.56 6.85 31.54
CA PRO A 155 -8.77 8.27 31.76
C PRO A 155 -10.12 8.48 32.45
N GLU A 156 -10.19 9.44 33.39
CA GLU A 156 -11.41 9.73 34.17
C GLU A 156 -12.65 9.90 33.29
N VAL A 157 -12.43 10.41 32.07
CA VAL A 157 -13.50 10.64 31.07
C VAL A 157 -13.83 9.43 30.21
N GLY A 158 -13.10 8.31 30.33
CA GLY A 158 -13.28 7.10 29.50
C GLY A 158 -12.97 7.32 28.03
N PHE A 159 -13.23 6.31 27.19
CA PHE A 159 -13.14 6.43 25.74
C PHE A 159 -14.47 6.89 25.15
N ASN A 160 -14.45 7.79 24.16
CA ASN A 160 -15.57 8.13 23.32
C ASN A 160 -15.09 8.58 21.94
N LEU A 161 -15.48 7.86 20.89
CA LEU A 161 -14.98 8.16 19.54
C LEU A 161 -15.40 9.54 19.02
N MET A 162 -16.60 10.02 19.36
CA MET A 162 -17.05 11.35 18.93
C MET A 162 -16.16 12.44 19.54
N ARG A 163 -15.82 12.30 20.82
CA ARG A 163 -14.89 13.21 21.49
C ARG A 163 -13.49 13.13 20.87
N GLU A 164 -13.00 11.92 20.56
CA GLU A 164 -11.71 11.76 19.87
C GLU A 164 -11.70 12.51 18.53
N MET A 165 -12.78 12.39 17.75
CA MET A 165 -12.94 13.10 16.49
C MET A 165 -13.10 14.62 16.67
N ASP A 166 -13.67 15.08 17.78
CA ASP A 166 -13.93 16.50 18.04
C ASP A 166 -12.71 17.23 18.59
N HIS A 167 -11.92 16.55 19.43
CA HIS A 167 -10.80 17.13 20.17
C HIS A 167 -9.42 16.70 19.66
N THR A 168 -9.37 16.02 18.51
CA THR A 168 -8.12 15.77 17.78
C THR A 168 -8.16 16.41 16.40
N SER A 169 -7.00 16.69 15.82
CA SER A 169 -6.93 17.16 14.44
C SER A 169 -5.65 16.70 13.73
N LEU A 170 -5.81 16.30 12.49
CA LEU A 170 -4.74 16.13 11.53
C LEU A 170 -4.92 17.15 10.41
N LYS A 171 -3.90 17.97 10.18
CA LYS A 171 -3.89 18.98 9.11
C LYS A 171 -2.63 18.76 8.27
N ASP A 172 -2.82 18.47 6.98
CA ASP A 172 -1.73 18.35 6.05
C ASP A 172 -1.80 19.45 4.99
N ASN A 173 -0.65 20.04 4.69
CA ASN A 173 -0.46 21.00 3.62
C ASN A 173 0.65 20.52 2.71
N ASN A 174 0.29 20.17 1.50
CA ASN A 174 1.24 19.76 0.47
C ASN A 174 1.30 20.80 -0.63
N PHE A 175 2.52 21.20 -1.00
CA PHE A 175 2.78 22.07 -2.15
C PHE A 175 3.75 21.36 -3.07
N ASN A 176 3.46 21.36 -4.36
CA ASN A 176 4.35 20.86 -5.39
C ASN A 176 4.53 21.86 -6.52
N LEU A 177 5.76 22.02 -6.99
CA LEU A 177 6.13 22.77 -8.17
C LEU A 177 7.04 21.92 -9.04
N THR A 178 6.71 21.76 -10.31
CA THR A 178 7.57 21.11 -11.30
C THR A 178 7.75 22.02 -12.49
N LEU A 179 9.01 22.28 -12.85
CA LEU A 179 9.42 23.06 -14.02
C LEU A 179 10.13 22.12 -15.00
N ILE A 180 9.76 22.16 -16.25
CA ILE A 180 10.36 21.33 -17.31
C ILE A 180 10.70 22.23 -18.49
N GLY A 181 11.97 22.33 -18.81
CA GLY A 181 12.47 22.93 -20.04
C GLY A 181 12.93 21.85 -21.01
N ASN A 182 12.50 21.92 -22.25
CA ASN A 182 12.97 21.05 -23.31
C ASN A 182 13.41 21.86 -24.53
N MET A 183 14.43 21.39 -25.23
CA MET A 183 14.93 21.97 -26.44
C MET A 183 15.24 20.87 -27.45
N SER A 184 14.84 21.06 -28.70
CA SER A 184 15.23 20.21 -29.82
C SER A 184 15.84 21.08 -30.92
N VAL A 185 17.02 20.69 -31.39
CA VAL A 185 17.74 21.37 -32.45
C VAL A 185 18.05 20.40 -33.57
N ASN A 186 17.48 20.63 -34.74
CA ASN A 186 17.81 19.88 -35.96
C ASN A 186 19.16 20.40 -36.50
N ILE A 187 20.22 19.63 -36.24
CA ILE A 187 21.60 19.96 -36.71
C ILE A 187 21.69 19.73 -38.21
N LEU A 188 21.16 18.57 -38.64
CA LEU A 188 20.96 18.18 -40.05
C LEU A 188 19.52 17.73 -40.23
N GLU A 189 19.11 17.42 -41.45
CA GLU A 189 17.75 16.89 -41.72
C GLU A 189 17.48 15.58 -41.00
N ASN A 190 18.51 14.77 -40.81
CA ASN A 190 18.47 13.44 -40.20
C ASN A 190 19.21 13.35 -38.86
N LEU A 191 19.66 14.46 -38.29
CA LEU A 191 20.37 14.51 -37.01
C LEU A 191 19.81 15.64 -36.14
N SER A 192 19.30 15.29 -34.99
CA SER A 192 18.82 16.25 -34.00
C SER A 192 19.54 16.07 -32.65
N PHE A 193 19.67 17.17 -31.94
CA PHE A 193 20.01 17.19 -30.53
C PHE A 193 18.78 17.53 -29.71
N GLU A 194 18.56 16.77 -28.65
CA GLU A 194 17.46 16.99 -27.71
C GLU A 194 18.02 17.17 -26.30
N GLY A 195 17.60 18.26 -25.67
CA GLY A 195 17.93 18.58 -24.27
C GLY A 195 16.68 18.66 -23.41
N LEU A 196 16.77 18.18 -22.19
CA LEU A 196 15.73 18.30 -21.17
C LEU A 196 16.38 18.72 -19.85
N ALA A 197 15.76 19.70 -19.21
CA ALA A 197 16.08 20.09 -17.84
C ALA A 197 14.76 20.12 -17.04
N SER A 198 14.70 19.40 -15.94
CA SER A 198 13.57 19.49 -15.02
C SER A 198 14.01 19.73 -13.60
N PHE A 199 13.19 20.47 -12.89
CA PHE A 199 13.32 20.73 -11.46
C PHE A 199 11.97 20.52 -10.79
N SER A 200 11.95 19.78 -9.70
CA SER A 200 10.75 19.58 -8.88
C SER A 200 11.05 19.93 -7.42
N TYR A 201 10.12 20.63 -6.81
CA TYR A 201 10.12 21.00 -5.41
C TYR A 201 8.78 20.61 -4.77
N VAL A 202 8.85 19.78 -3.74
CA VAL A 202 7.66 19.33 -3.00
C VAL A 202 7.87 19.61 -1.53
N THR A 203 6.88 20.20 -0.88
CA THR A 203 6.82 20.31 0.58
C THR A 203 5.58 19.64 1.10
N ASP A 204 5.72 18.98 2.24
CA ASP A 204 4.64 18.35 2.97
C ASP A 204 4.77 18.73 4.45
N ASN A 205 3.77 19.45 4.96
CA ASN A 205 3.71 19.89 6.35
C ASN A 205 2.48 19.29 7.00
N SER A 206 2.68 18.58 8.11
CA SER A 206 1.64 17.89 8.85
C SER A 206 1.63 18.31 10.31
N ASP A 207 0.46 18.67 10.81
CA ASP A 207 0.17 18.95 12.21
C ASP A 207 -0.80 17.90 12.73
N ASN A 208 -0.37 17.05 13.67
CA ASN A 208 -1.20 16.05 14.32
C ASN A 208 -1.36 16.41 15.80
N PHE A 209 -2.56 16.84 16.18
CA PHE A 209 -2.90 17.32 17.52
C PHE A 209 -3.84 16.35 18.23
N ASN A 210 -3.55 16.05 19.51
CA ASN A 210 -4.40 15.31 20.42
C ASN A 210 -4.70 16.17 21.65
N GLY A 211 -5.96 16.47 21.87
CA GLY A 211 -6.43 17.28 23.01
C GLY A 211 -6.31 16.55 24.34
N LYS A 212 -6.22 17.32 25.44
CA LYS A 212 -5.93 16.82 26.81
C LYS A 212 -6.94 15.81 27.36
N ASP A 213 -8.16 15.84 26.90
CA ASP A 213 -9.28 14.99 27.31
C ASP A 213 -9.52 13.79 26.39
N THR A 214 -8.61 13.56 25.43
CA THR A 214 -8.70 12.45 24.49
C THR A 214 -8.00 11.21 25.01
N TYR A 215 -8.51 10.04 24.59
CA TYR A 215 -7.86 8.77 24.84
C TYR A 215 -6.51 8.66 24.11
N ALA A 216 -6.41 9.24 22.91
CA ALA A 216 -5.19 9.33 22.16
C ALA A 216 -4.06 10.05 22.93
N ALA A 217 -4.37 11.19 23.54
CA ALA A 217 -3.41 11.91 24.38
C ALA A 217 -3.04 11.11 25.64
N TRP A 218 -4.03 10.43 26.23
CA TRP A 218 -3.78 9.58 27.40
C TRP A 218 -2.87 8.40 27.08
N GLN A 219 -3.07 7.73 25.93
CA GLN A 219 -2.19 6.63 25.51
C GLN A 219 -0.75 7.08 25.29
N ASP A 220 -0.58 8.29 24.77
CA ASP A 220 0.72 8.84 24.37
C ASP A 220 1.37 9.66 25.50
N ARG A 221 0.79 9.68 26.70
CA ARG A 221 1.36 10.43 27.83
C ARG A 221 2.78 9.96 28.17
N PRO A 222 3.67 10.90 28.50
CA PRO A 222 5.08 10.56 28.71
C PRO A 222 5.33 9.76 29.99
N PHE A 223 4.51 9.99 31.04
CA PHE A 223 4.65 9.33 32.35
C PHE A 223 3.29 8.90 32.90
N ASP A 224 3.30 7.88 33.76
CA ASP A 224 2.11 7.38 34.46
C ASP A 224 1.81 8.15 35.75
N ASP A 225 2.71 9.02 36.17
CA ASP A 225 2.51 9.87 37.38
C ASP A 225 1.34 10.86 37.12
N PRO A 226 0.32 10.85 37.99
CA PRO A 226 -0.86 11.71 37.82
C PRO A 226 -0.56 13.21 37.77
N PHE A 227 0.47 13.65 38.51
CA PHE A 227 0.85 15.07 38.53
C PHE A 227 1.51 15.51 37.24
N THR A 228 2.46 14.74 36.74
CA THR A 228 3.20 15.05 35.51
C THR A 228 2.33 14.81 34.26
N SER A 229 1.52 13.74 34.27
CA SER A 229 0.68 13.39 33.13
C SER A 229 -0.47 14.40 32.92
N LYS A 230 -1.08 14.96 33.98
CA LYS A 230 -2.11 16.00 33.83
C LYS A 230 -1.61 17.27 33.13
N ARG A 231 -0.35 17.63 33.28
CA ARG A 231 0.27 18.77 32.59
C ARG A 231 0.63 18.50 31.13
N THR A 232 0.78 17.24 30.76
CA THR A 232 1.32 16.81 29.46
C THR A 232 0.33 15.96 28.66
N TYR A 233 -0.95 15.96 29.01
CA TYR A 233 -1.95 15.13 28.32
C TYR A 233 -2.12 15.52 26.87
N SER A 234 -2.28 16.82 26.56
CA SER A 234 -2.34 17.24 25.16
C SER A 234 -0.98 17.12 24.51
N ASN A 235 -0.98 16.79 23.24
CA ASN A 235 0.27 16.79 22.48
C ASN A 235 0.03 17.23 21.04
N ILE A 236 1.09 17.74 20.40
CA ILE A 236 1.14 17.99 18.98
C ILE A 236 2.40 17.41 18.39
N MET A 237 2.28 16.70 17.28
CA MET A 237 3.39 16.30 16.45
C MET A 237 3.35 17.07 15.14
N GLN A 238 4.39 17.83 14.88
CA GLN A 238 4.54 18.61 13.65
C GLN A 238 5.65 18.00 12.81
N SER A 239 5.39 17.76 11.55
CA SER A 239 6.41 17.31 10.61
C SER A 239 6.46 18.20 9.39
N SER A 240 7.68 18.44 8.89
CA SER A 240 7.92 19.17 7.65
C SER A 240 8.90 18.38 6.81
N THR A 241 8.47 18.00 5.64
CA THR A 241 9.30 17.31 4.66
C THR A 241 9.41 18.17 3.41
N TYR A 242 10.62 18.38 2.91
CA TYR A 242 10.82 18.95 1.61
C TYR A 242 11.72 18.07 0.75
N ASN A 243 11.34 17.97 -0.50
CA ASN A 243 12.02 17.19 -1.51
C ASN A 243 12.35 18.08 -2.69
N ARG A 244 13.60 18.05 -3.12
CA ARG A 244 14.10 18.72 -4.33
C ARG A 244 14.67 17.67 -5.25
N SER A 245 14.22 17.66 -6.50
CA SER A 245 14.80 16.78 -7.51
C SER A 245 15.09 17.55 -8.79
N TYR A 246 16.11 17.12 -9.48
CA TYR A 246 16.47 17.64 -10.79
C TYR A 246 16.79 16.50 -11.75
N ASN A 247 16.58 16.76 -13.02
CA ASN A 247 17.00 15.87 -14.11
C ASN A 247 17.51 16.71 -15.26
N LEU A 248 18.74 16.42 -15.71
CA LEU A 248 19.37 17.00 -16.89
C LEU A 248 19.68 15.87 -17.85
N ARG A 249 19.17 15.96 -19.07
CA ARG A 249 19.36 14.96 -20.12
C ARG A 249 19.73 15.63 -21.43
N GLY A 250 20.74 15.09 -22.09
CA GLY A 250 21.13 15.46 -23.45
C GLY A 250 21.26 14.23 -24.32
N GLN A 251 20.71 14.27 -25.53
CA GLN A 251 20.78 13.15 -26.47
C GLN A 251 20.87 13.59 -27.93
N LEU A 252 21.60 12.82 -28.71
CA LEU A 252 21.68 12.93 -30.16
C LEU A 252 20.82 11.84 -30.77
N HIS A 253 19.97 12.19 -31.70
CA HIS A 253 19.12 11.28 -32.43
C HIS A 253 19.42 11.39 -33.92
N TYR A 254 19.86 10.29 -34.52
CA TYR A 254 20.11 10.18 -35.96
C TYR A 254 19.13 9.17 -36.55
N PHE A 255 18.52 9.50 -37.68
CA PHE A 255 17.70 8.56 -38.43
C PHE A 255 17.89 8.76 -39.93
N ASN A 256 17.87 7.68 -40.68
CA ASN A 256 17.95 7.73 -42.13
C ASN A 256 17.35 6.49 -42.81
N THR A 257 16.88 6.66 -44.04
CA THR A 257 16.44 5.56 -44.90
C THR A 257 17.32 5.50 -46.11
N PHE A 258 18.02 4.38 -46.29
CA PHE A 258 18.89 4.15 -47.44
C PHE A 258 18.19 3.25 -48.43
N ASN A 259 18.14 3.67 -49.73
CA ASN A 259 17.56 2.91 -50.82
C ASN A 259 16.11 2.41 -50.62
N ASP A 260 15.31 3.10 -49.76
CA ASP A 260 13.98 2.70 -49.32
C ASP A 260 13.88 1.29 -48.71
N ILE A 261 15.03 0.67 -48.39
CA ILE A 261 15.16 -0.69 -47.89
C ILE A 261 15.65 -0.74 -46.45
N HIS A 262 16.61 0.11 -46.12
CA HIS A 262 17.30 0.12 -44.83
C HIS A 262 16.91 1.38 -44.05
N TYR A 263 16.11 1.22 -43.05
CA TYR A 263 15.84 2.29 -42.06
C TYR A 263 16.69 2.09 -40.83
N ILE A 264 17.42 3.13 -40.43
CA ILE A 264 18.25 3.16 -39.22
C ILE A 264 17.78 4.33 -38.37
N SER A 265 17.53 4.06 -37.08
CA SER A 265 17.33 5.08 -36.05
C SER A 265 18.29 4.78 -34.89
N THR A 266 19.09 5.76 -34.51
CA THR A 266 20.03 5.59 -33.42
C THR A 266 19.99 6.77 -32.46
N LEU A 267 20.17 6.50 -31.19
CA LEU A 267 20.13 7.47 -30.13
C LEU A 267 21.32 7.27 -29.18
N LEU A 268 22.05 8.34 -28.92
CA LEU A 268 23.15 8.39 -27.94
C LEU A 268 22.86 9.49 -26.95
N GLY A 269 22.86 9.18 -25.65
CA GLY A 269 22.52 10.18 -24.65
C GLY A 269 23.19 9.97 -23.31
N SER A 270 23.11 11.02 -22.52
CA SER A 270 23.51 11.03 -21.11
C SER A 270 22.45 11.72 -20.25
N GLU A 271 22.37 11.31 -19.00
CA GLU A 271 21.44 11.83 -18.04
C GLU A 271 22.07 11.93 -16.66
N ILE A 272 21.84 13.04 -15.99
CA ILE A 272 22.20 13.25 -14.58
C ILE A 272 20.91 13.60 -13.84
N ARG A 273 20.62 12.86 -12.79
CA ARG A 273 19.47 13.13 -11.91
C ARG A 273 19.86 13.07 -10.46
N GLY A 274 19.23 13.90 -9.65
CA GLY A 274 19.42 13.88 -8.21
C GLY A 274 18.14 14.17 -7.47
N GLN A 275 18.07 13.65 -6.26
CA GLN A 275 17.00 13.91 -5.31
C GLN A 275 17.62 14.18 -3.95
N TYR A 276 17.13 15.21 -3.28
CA TYR A 276 17.44 15.52 -1.89
C TYR A 276 16.14 15.67 -1.12
N ALA A 277 15.91 14.82 -0.14
CA ALA A 277 14.76 14.88 0.74
C ALA A 277 15.23 15.08 2.16
N LYS A 278 14.62 16.04 2.87
CA LYS A 278 14.85 16.26 4.28
C LYS A 278 13.50 16.30 5.00
N SER A 279 13.36 15.47 6.02
CA SER A 279 12.22 15.45 6.93
C SER A 279 12.67 15.87 8.32
N ILE A 280 11.89 16.73 8.95
CA ILE A 280 12.08 17.18 10.32
C ILE A 280 10.75 16.97 11.02
N PHE A 281 10.77 16.44 12.23
CA PHE A 281 9.60 16.42 13.09
C PHE A 281 9.91 16.95 14.47
N THR A 282 8.88 17.51 15.11
CA THR A 282 8.92 17.92 16.51
C THR A 282 7.63 17.46 17.18
N LYS A 283 7.75 16.96 18.39
CA LYS A 283 6.64 16.58 19.27
C LYS A 283 6.68 17.42 20.52
N ARG A 284 5.54 17.99 20.90
CA ARG A 284 5.41 18.81 22.08
C ARG A 284 4.24 18.32 22.91
N TYR A 285 4.44 18.20 24.21
CA TYR A 285 3.43 17.84 25.18
C TYR A 285 2.85 19.08 25.89
N GLY A 286 1.67 18.93 26.47
CA GLY A 286 0.97 20.04 27.12
C GLY A 286 0.68 21.21 26.18
N TYR A 287 0.48 20.91 24.91
CA TYR A 287 0.26 21.91 23.87
C TYR A 287 -1.14 22.51 23.97
N ASP A 288 -1.20 23.84 24.04
CA ASP A 288 -2.43 24.62 23.96
C ASP A 288 -2.57 25.23 22.55
N PRO A 289 -3.57 24.82 21.77
CA PRO A 289 -3.74 25.33 20.40
C PRO A 289 -4.14 26.81 20.34
N VAL A 290 -4.60 27.43 21.43
CA VAL A 290 -4.97 28.84 21.48
C VAL A 290 -3.76 29.72 21.65
N THR A 291 -2.88 29.36 22.60
CA THR A 291 -1.70 30.17 22.94
C THR A 291 -0.42 29.72 22.21
N GLY A 292 -0.41 28.49 21.65
CA GLY A 292 0.78 27.88 21.06
C GLY A 292 1.83 27.42 22.09
N ASN A 293 1.55 27.59 23.37
CA ASN A 293 2.45 27.16 24.43
C ASN A 293 2.46 25.64 24.62
N SER A 294 3.54 25.12 25.16
CA SER A 294 3.70 23.70 25.49
C SER A 294 4.41 23.54 26.82
N ALA A 295 4.18 22.42 27.47
CA ALA A 295 4.91 22.04 28.69
C ALA A 295 6.08 21.09 28.33
N ILE A 296 7.21 21.27 28.96
CA ILE A 296 8.31 20.30 28.90
C ILE A 296 7.96 19.15 29.84
N PRO A 297 8.09 17.87 29.41
CA PRO A 297 7.99 16.75 30.33
C PRO A 297 9.03 16.91 31.48
N ILE A 298 8.53 16.94 32.67
CA ILE A 298 9.39 17.08 33.86
C ILE A 298 9.67 15.68 34.38
N TYR A 299 10.95 15.39 34.67
CA TYR A 299 11.31 14.16 35.33
C TYR A 299 10.68 14.14 36.75
N PRO A 300 10.06 13.03 37.16
CA PRO A 300 9.50 12.91 38.50
C PRO A 300 10.59 13.17 39.55
N GLU A 301 10.30 14.04 40.55
CA GLU A 301 11.24 14.45 41.60
C GLU A 301 11.60 13.35 42.63
N ASP A 302 11.07 12.14 42.43
CA ASP A 302 11.40 11.01 43.30
C ASP A 302 12.87 10.62 43.10
N THR A 303 13.67 11.01 44.08
CA THR A 303 15.13 10.98 44.08
C THR A 303 15.77 9.59 44.24
N SER A 304 15.00 8.53 44.34
CA SER A 304 15.54 7.19 44.15
C SER A 304 15.91 7.02 42.68
N VAL A 305 17.20 6.98 42.39
CA VAL A 305 17.75 6.82 41.05
C VAL A 305 17.31 5.47 40.47
N ASP A 306 16.08 5.42 39.96
CA ASP A 306 15.61 4.31 39.19
C ASP A 306 16.16 4.47 37.74
N TYR A 307 17.19 3.68 37.45
CA TYR A 307 17.85 3.69 36.14
C TYR A 307 16.89 3.44 34.97
N GLU A 308 15.83 2.66 35.15
CA GLU A 308 14.83 2.41 34.13
C GLU A 308 13.98 3.65 33.88
N LYS A 309 13.59 4.38 34.90
CA LYS A 309 12.87 5.66 34.76
C LYS A 309 13.73 6.71 34.09
N LEU A 310 15.03 6.79 34.42
CA LEU A 310 15.95 7.70 33.74
C LEU A 310 16.12 7.38 32.27
N GLN A 311 16.23 6.10 31.89
CA GLN A 311 16.31 5.67 30.51
C GLN A 311 15.03 5.99 29.74
N ARG A 312 13.87 5.78 30.36
CA ARG A 312 12.57 6.12 29.77
C ARG A 312 12.44 7.62 29.54
N TYR A 313 12.85 8.45 30.50
CA TYR A 313 12.87 9.90 30.33
C TYR A 313 13.77 10.34 29.17
N ALA A 314 14.99 9.85 29.14
CA ALA A 314 15.92 10.14 28.05
C ALA A 314 15.35 9.73 26.67
N SER A 315 14.71 8.57 26.61
CA SER A 315 14.04 8.09 25.38
C SER A 315 12.88 8.99 24.95
N ILE A 316 12.10 9.53 25.90
CA ILE A 316 11.03 10.48 25.61
C ILE A 316 11.61 11.80 25.07
N VAL A 317 12.63 12.34 25.73
CA VAL A 317 13.28 13.60 25.31
C VAL A 317 13.91 13.46 23.93
N ASP A 318 14.59 12.35 23.66
CA ASP A 318 15.15 12.07 22.34
C ASP A 318 14.07 11.91 21.26
N GLY A 319 12.89 11.41 21.62
CA GLY A 319 11.73 11.27 20.73
C GLY A 319 10.98 12.58 20.44
N LEU A 320 11.35 13.71 21.10
CA LEU A 320 10.65 14.99 20.89
C LEU A 320 10.99 15.65 19.54
N SER A 321 12.10 15.31 18.94
CA SER A 321 12.47 15.84 17.62
C SER A 321 13.40 14.89 16.89
N GLY A 322 13.35 14.96 15.58
CA GLY A 322 14.25 14.19 14.76
C GLY A 322 14.35 14.75 13.34
N GLN A 323 15.39 14.36 12.65
CA GLN A 323 15.54 14.65 11.24
C GLN A 323 16.04 13.44 10.47
N SER A 324 15.62 13.36 9.21
CA SER A 324 16.09 12.38 8.25
C SER A 324 16.49 13.09 6.96
N ILE A 325 17.62 12.70 6.39
CA ILE A 325 18.09 13.22 5.11
C ILE A 325 18.35 12.03 4.20
N VAL A 326 17.80 12.09 2.99
CA VAL A 326 18.03 11.14 1.92
C VAL A 326 18.56 11.88 0.70
N GLU A 327 19.70 11.47 0.18
CA GLU A 327 20.30 12.03 -1.01
C GLU A 327 20.67 10.93 -2.01
N ASP A 328 19.95 10.94 -3.15
CA ASP A 328 20.18 10.02 -4.28
C ASP A 328 20.79 10.80 -5.44
N LYS A 329 21.85 10.29 -6.04
CA LYS A 329 22.49 10.83 -7.24
C LYS A 329 22.73 9.73 -8.26
N PHE A 330 22.40 10.02 -9.51
CA PHE A 330 22.55 9.09 -10.63
C PHE A 330 23.22 9.79 -11.80
N ALA A 331 24.08 9.03 -12.48
CA ALA A 331 24.63 9.40 -13.78
C ALA A 331 24.48 8.21 -14.73
N SER A 332 23.99 8.47 -15.93
CA SER A 332 23.64 7.40 -16.88
C SER A 332 24.14 7.77 -18.27
N PHE A 333 24.62 6.75 -19.01
CA PHE A 333 24.95 6.84 -20.42
C PHE A 333 24.18 5.73 -21.15
N TYR A 334 23.61 6.05 -22.29
CA TYR A 334 22.79 5.10 -23.02
C TYR A 334 22.90 5.27 -24.52
N PHE A 335 22.69 4.14 -25.20
CA PHE A 335 22.69 4.02 -26.65
C PHE A 335 21.52 3.13 -27.07
N SER A 336 20.82 3.50 -28.13
CA SER A 336 19.87 2.63 -28.80
C SER A 336 20.05 2.63 -30.31
N LEU A 337 19.78 1.50 -30.94
CA LEU A 337 19.78 1.29 -32.37
C LEU A 337 18.54 0.51 -32.75
N ASP A 338 17.73 1.07 -33.63
CA ASP A 338 16.66 0.37 -34.34
C ASP A 338 17.02 0.30 -35.81
N TYR A 339 17.08 -0.92 -36.34
CA TYR A 339 17.32 -1.19 -37.74
C TYR A 339 16.15 -1.96 -38.33
N VAL A 340 15.56 -1.42 -39.39
CA VAL A 340 14.44 -2.04 -40.10
C VAL A 340 14.87 -2.36 -41.53
N LEU A 341 14.86 -3.64 -41.87
CA LEU A 341 15.17 -4.14 -43.19
C LEU A 341 13.89 -4.49 -43.94
N LEU A 342 13.70 -3.94 -45.14
CA LEU A 342 12.57 -4.24 -46.05
C LEU A 342 11.19 -4.03 -45.40
N LYS A 343 11.09 -3.28 -44.29
CA LYS A 343 9.88 -3.17 -43.46
C LYS A 343 9.41 -4.48 -42.82
N ARG A 344 10.23 -5.56 -42.92
CA ARG A 344 9.90 -6.92 -42.48
C ARG A 344 10.65 -7.34 -41.25
N TYR A 345 11.96 -7.10 -41.22
CA TYR A 345 12.85 -7.55 -40.16
C TYR A 345 13.30 -6.35 -39.38
N ILE A 346 13.08 -6.39 -38.08
CA ILE A 346 13.42 -5.31 -37.15
C ILE A 346 14.43 -5.87 -36.15
N LEU A 347 15.54 -5.16 -36.01
CA LEU A 347 16.53 -5.36 -34.97
C LEU A 347 16.54 -4.15 -34.07
N SER A 348 16.28 -4.35 -32.78
CA SER A 348 16.38 -3.31 -31.76
C SER A 348 17.48 -3.67 -30.77
N PHE A 349 18.44 -2.78 -30.56
CA PHE A 349 19.51 -2.96 -29.61
C PHE A 349 19.57 -1.77 -28.66
N THR A 350 19.63 -2.03 -27.34
CA THR A 350 19.82 -0.99 -26.33
C THR A 350 20.97 -1.35 -25.41
N ALA A 351 21.75 -0.36 -25.04
CA ALA A 351 22.79 -0.47 -24.02
C ALA A 351 22.72 0.74 -23.10
N ARG A 352 22.81 0.51 -21.81
CA ARG A 352 22.80 1.58 -20.79
C ARG A 352 23.73 1.22 -19.64
N THR A 353 24.41 2.21 -19.09
CA THR A 353 25.11 2.07 -17.84
C THR A 353 24.65 3.15 -16.87
N ASP A 354 24.28 2.72 -15.67
CA ASP A 354 23.75 3.60 -14.62
C ASP A 354 24.68 3.57 -13.42
N GLY A 355 25.14 4.74 -12.99
CA GLY A 355 25.90 4.94 -11.76
C GLY A 355 25.02 5.50 -10.66
N SER A 356 25.23 5.08 -9.41
CA SER A 356 24.49 5.57 -8.25
C SER A 356 25.37 5.62 -7.01
N ASN A 357 25.11 6.62 -6.14
CA ASN A 357 25.75 6.74 -4.83
C ASN A 357 25.22 5.74 -3.78
N ASN A 358 24.20 4.91 -4.14
CA ASN A 358 23.56 3.94 -3.24
C ASN A 358 24.27 2.56 -3.25
N PHE A 359 25.38 2.44 -3.97
CA PHE A 359 26.16 1.20 -4.04
C PHE A 359 27.58 1.37 -3.53
N GLY A 360 28.20 0.21 -3.24
CA GLY A 360 29.60 0.16 -2.85
C GLY A 360 30.51 0.72 -3.93
N ASN A 361 31.64 1.29 -3.52
CA ASN A 361 32.56 1.97 -4.43
C ASN A 361 33.01 1.09 -5.59
N ASP A 362 33.10 -0.22 -5.38
CA ASP A 362 33.53 -1.19 -6.39
C ASP A 362 32.43 -1.55 -7.41
N GLN A 363 31.16 -1.16 -7.17
CA GLN A 363 29.99 -1.61 -7.93
C GLN A 363 29.04 -0.44 -8.27
N GLN A 364 29.55 0.77 -8.39
CA GLN A 364 28.73 1.97 -8.61
C GLN A 364 28.01 1.96 -9.96
N PHE A 365 28.66 1.45 -11.04
CA PHE A 365 28.08 1.41 -12.38
C PHE A 365 27.56 0.01 -12.71
N ASN A 366 26.35 -0.04 -13.23
CA ASN A 366 25.72 -1.28 -13.68
C ASN A 366 25.38 -1.22 -15.16
N PRO A 367 26.09 -1.97 -16.02
CA PRO A 367 25.74 -2.08 -17.43
C PRO A 367 24.52 -2.98 -17.61
N THR A 368 23.56 -2.49 -18.39
CA THR A 368 22.34 -3.19 -18.79
C THR A 368 22.15 -3.06 -20.30
N GLY A 369 21.31 -3.90 -20.88
CA GLY A 369 21.03 -3.83 -22.32
C GLY A 369 20.03 -4.86 -22.77
N SER A 370 19.50 -4.67 -23.97
CA SER A 370 18.58 -5.60 -24.57
C SER A 370 18.77 -5.73 -26.09
N LEU A 371 18.41 -6.89 -26.60
CA LEU A 371 18.32 -7.21 -28.03
C LEU A 371 16.92 -7.65 -28.32
N GLY A 372 16.26 -7.00 -29.27
CA GLY A 372 14.94 -7.33 -29.78
C GLY A 372 15.01 -7.68 -31.25
N LEU A 373 14.27 -8.69 -31.62
CA LEU A 373 14.06 -9.11 -33.01
C LEU A 373 12.55 -9.13 -33.28
N ALA A 374 12.13 -8.56 -34.39
CA ALA A 374 10.76 -8.68 -34.84
C ALA A 374 10.70 -9.03 -36.33
N TRP A 375 9.74 -9.87 -36.67
CA TRP A 375 9.44 -10.26 -38.02
C TRP A 375 7.97 -9.93 -38.34
N ASN A 376 7.77 -8.99 -39.24
CA ASN A 376 6.46 -8.63 -39.79
C ASN A 376 6.13 -9.63 -40.92
N ILE A 377 5.50 -10.74 -40.54
CA ILE A 377 5.19 -11.86 -41.42
C ILE A 377 4.17 -11.44 -42.48
N ASP A 378 3.27 -10.50 -42.13
CA ASP A 378 2.27 -9.94 -43.05
C ASP A 378 2.86 -9.19 -44.25
N GLN A 379 4.13 -8.80 -44.18
CA GLN A 379 4.85 -8.13 -45.30
C GLN A 379 5.51 -9.15 -46.29
N GLU A 380 5.44 -10.46 -45.98
CA GLU A 380 6.01 -11.49 -46.84
C GLU A 380 5.07 -11.84 -47.99
N LYS A 381 5.66 -12.19 -49.16
CA LYS A 381 4.88 -12.53 -50.35
C LYS A 381 3.98 -13.76 -50.15
N PHE A 382 4.42 -14.74 -49.38
CA PHE A 382 3.65 -15.93 -49.07
C PHE A 382 2.41 -15.65 -48.21
N PHE A 383 2.38 -14.50 -47.53
CA PHE A 383 1.26 -14.10 -46.68
C PHE A 383 0.08 -13.50 -47.49
N GLU A 384 0.30 -13.07 -48.73
CA GLU A 384 -0.74 -12.44 -49.57
C GLU A 384 -2.08 -13.20 -49.59
N PRO A 385 -2.14 -14.54 -49.76
CA PRO A 385 -3.40 -15.25 -49.72
C PRO A 385 -4.14 -15.18 -48.40
N LEU A 386 -3.41 -15.03 -47.28
CA LEU A 386 -3.95 -14.97 -45.94
C LEU A 386 -4.55 -13.59 -45.60
N LYS A 387 -4.15 -12.54 -46.32
CA LYS A 387 -4.63 -11.16 -46.10
C LYS A 387 -6.16 -11.01 -46.26
N LYS A 388 -6.81 -11.98 -46.86
CA LYS A 388 -8.28 -12.00 -46.98
C LYS A 388 -8.98 -12.04 -45.62
N TRP A 389 -8.39 -12.67 -44.62
CA TRP A 389 -8.97 -12.83 -43.30
C TRP A 389 -8.02 -12.45 -42.18
N MET A 390 -6.70 -12.53 -42.38
CA MET A 390 -5.65 -12.14 -41.41
C MET A 390 -4.95 -10.89 -41.94
N SER A 391 -5.20 -9.74 -41.34
CA SER A 391 -4.74 -8.42 -41.81
C SER A 391 -3.29 -8.15 -41.46
N SER A 392 -2.85 -8.61 -40.30
CA SER A 392 -1.48 -8.45 -39.80
C SER A 392 -1.04 -9.68 -39.03
N LEU A 393 0.24 -9.96 -39.08
CA LEU A 393 0.90 -10.99 -38.27
C LEU A 393 2.35 -10.62 -38.03
N SER A 394 2.73 -10.48 -36.78
CA SER A 394 4.10 -10.25 -36.40
C SER A 394 4.54 -11.15 -35.23
N LEU A 395 5.77 -11.61 -35.31
CA LEU A 395 6.44 -12.36 -34.25
C LEU A 395 7.58 -11.52 -33.71
N ARG A 396 7.66 -11.40 -32.38
CA ARG A 396 8.70 -10.62 -31.70
C ARG A 396 9.34 -11.43 -30.62
N SER A 397 10.65 -11.30 -30.46
CA SER A 397 11.40 -11.86 -29.36
C SER A 397 12.34 -10.80 -28.80
N SER A 398 12.43 -10.70 -27.50
CA SER A 398 13.38 -9.81 -26.85
C SER A 398 14.09 -10.52 -25.72
N PHE A 399 15.37 -10.23 -25.59
CA PHE A 399 16.22 -10.72 -24.52
C PHE A 399 17.06 -9.58 -23.96
N GLY A 400 17.05 -9.40 -22.63
CA GLY A 400 17.79 -8.32 -22.03
C GLY A 400 18.06 -8.50 -20.54
N TYR A 401 18.87 -7.60 -20.04
CA TYR A 401 19.15 -7.45 -18.62
C TYR A 401 18.72 -6.07 -18.15
N THR A 402 18.01 -6.02 -17.03
CA THR A 402 17.66 -4.79 -16.30
C THR A 402 18.25 -4.83 -14.89
N GLY A 403 18.55 -3.67 -14.35
CA GLY A 403 19.02 -3.53 -12.97
C GLY A 403 17.94 -2.95 -12.07
N ASN A 404 17.92 -3.36 -10.81
CA ASN A 404 17.08 -2.79 -9.77
C ASN A 404 17.90 -2.38 -8.56
N ILE A 405 17.43 -1.36 -7.84
CA ILE A 405 18.08 -0.81 -6.63
C ILE A 405 17.17 -1.08 -5.44
N ASN A 406 17.70 -1.78 -4.44
CA ASN A 406 17.05 -1.84 -3.14
C ASN A 406 17.49 -0.64 -2.29
N LYS A 407 16.62 0.38 -2.17
CA LYS A 407 16.88 1.60 -1.41
C LYS A 407 16.78 1.43 0.11
N SER A 408 16.32 0.27 0.59
CA SER A 408 16.22 -0.01 2.03
C SER A 408 17.54 -0.40 2.67
N VAL A 409 18.57 -0.65 1.86
CA VAL A 409 19.91 -1.05 2.30
C VAL A 409 20.96 -0.02 1.91
N SER A 410 22.02 0.09 2.69
CA SER A 410 23.13 1.00 2.43
C SER A 410 24.46 0.25 2.46
N PRO A 411 25.40 0.54 1.52
CA PRO A 411 26.73 -0.01 1.55
C PRO A 411 27.63 0.65 2.60
N LYS A 412 27.18 1.75 3.19
CA LYS A 412 27.96 2.59 4.12
C LYS A 412 27.82 2.09 5.55
N LEU A 413 28.84 2.39 6.35
CA LEU A 413 28.73 2.31 7.81
C LEU A 413 27.64 3.26 8.29
N ILE A 414 26.64 2.76 8.99
CA ILE A 414 25.62 3.59 9.64
C ILE A 414 25.83 3.47 11.15
N MET A 415 26.05 4.60 11.78
CA MET A 415 26.10 4.71 13.25
C MET A 415 24.79 5.30 13.74
N ASP A 416 24.23 4.69 14.76
CA ASP A 416 23.13 5.22 15.54
C ASP A 416 23.66 5.73 16.86
N TYR A 417 23.34 6.98 17.21
CA TYR A 417 23.71 7.54 18.50
C TYR A 417 22.53 7.32 19.42
N LEU A 418 22.61 6.26 20.21
CA LEU A 418 21.62 6.00 21.24
C LEU A 418 21.60 7.20 22.20
N GLY A 419 20.44 7.77 22.42
CA GLY A 419 20.23 8.85 23.40
C GLY A 419 20.48 8.45 24.85
N ARG A 420 21.00 7.26 25.06
CA ARG A 420 21.37 6.73 26.37
C ARG A 420 22.66 7.40 26.83
N LEU A 421 22.50 8.36 27.72
CA LEU A 421 23.61 8.82 28.52
C LEU A 421 24.03 7.67 29.46
N ARG A 422 25.20 7.10 29.25
CA ARG A 422 25.80 6.29 30.27
C ARG A 422 26.38 7.27 31.29
N GLN A 423 25.71 7.42 32.41
CA GLN A 423 26.20 8.23 33.53
C GLN A 423 27.20 7.36 34.28
N THR A 424 28.46 7.76 34.21
CA THR A 424 29.44 7.39 35.25
C THR A 424 29.52 8.56 36.22
N ASP A 425 30.01 8.34 37.42
CA ASP A 425 30.06 9.36 38.49
C ASP A 425 30.74 10.68 38.09
N GLU A 426 31.38 10.75 36.92
CA GLU A 426 32.17 11.91 36.50
C GLU A 426 31.77 12.51 35.16
N CYS A 427 31.07 11.81 34.25
CA CYS A 427 30.60 12.40 32.97
C CYS A 427 29.50 11.60 32.31
N SER A 428 28.66 12.31 31.54
CA SER A 428 27.65 11.72 30.68
C SER A 428 28.04 11.86 29.19
N TYR A 429 28.00 10.77 28.44
CA TYR A 429 28.31 10.78 27.01
C TYR A 429 27.31 9.94 26.17
N ARG A 430 27.11 10.35 24.93
CA ARG A 430 26.31 9.57 23.97
C ARG A 430 27.13 8.40 23.45
N ILE A 431 26.52 7.22 23.41
CA ILE A 431 27.15 6.03 22.84
C ILE A 431 26.74 5.92 21.39
N GLY A 432 27.72 5.93 20.48
CA GLY A 432 27.53 5.54 19.09
C GLY A 432 27.56 4.02 18.97
N VAL A 433 26.51 3.45 18.39
CA VAL A 433 26.43 2.02 18.07
C VAL A 433 26.41 1.89 16.55
N ILE A 434 27.23 0.99 16.02
CA ILE A 434 27.17 0.67 14.59
C ILE A 434 25.86 -0.08 14.35
N LYS A 435 24.94 0.54 13.59
CA LYS A 435 23.65 -0.04 13.24
C LYS A 435 23.76 -0.95 12.02
N ASN A 436 24.57 -0.55 11.06
CA ASN A 436 24.77 -1.31 9.84
C ASN A 436 26.28 -1.36 9.50
N PRO A 437 26.85 -2.56 9.38
CA PRO A 437 28.25 -2.71 8.94
C PRO A 437 28.38 -2.32 7.47
N PRO A 438 29.54 -1.80 7.03
CA PRO A 438 29.77 -1.46 5.64
C PRO A 438 29.81 -2.70 4.75
N ASN A 439 29.21 -2.62 3.56
CA ASN A 439 29.31 -3.65 2.54
C ASN A 439 29.70 -3.03 1.18
N PRO A 440 30.99 -2.87 0.88
CA PRO A 440 31.44 -2.28 -0.38
C PRO A 440 31.10 -3.12 -1.63
N LYS A 441 30.75 -4.41 -1.42
CA LYS A 441 30.36 -5.34 -2.49
C LYS A 441 28.86 -5.33 -2.79
N LEU A 442 28.08 -4.53 -2.06
CA LEU A 442 26.65 -4.41 -2.34
C LEU A 442 26.44 -3.84 -3.75
N ARG A 443 25.67 -4.56 -4.56
CA ARG A 443 25.50 -4.28 -5.98
C ARG A 443 24.02 -4.31 -6.38
N TRP A 444 23.79 -3.90 -7.64
CA TRP A 444 22.49 -3.96 -8.28
C TRP A 444 21.96 -5.40 -8.37
N GLU A 445 20.66 -5.54 -8.16
CA GLU A 445 19.94 -6.74 -8.53
C GLU A 445 19.84 -6.82 -10.05
N LYS A 446 20.09 -7.99 -10.65
CA LYS A 446 20.06 -8.21 -12.11
C LYS A 446 18.87 -9.05 -12.49
N THR A 447 18.04 -8.55 -13.39
CA THR A 447 16.92 -9.29 -13.96
C THR A 447 17.19 -9.57 -15.42
N ARG A 448 17.32 -10.85 -15.76
CA ARG A 448 17.27 -11.34 -17.13
C ARG A 448 15.81 -11.48 -17.52
N ASP A 449 15.43 -10.86 -18.63
CA ASP A 449 14.05 -10.90 -19.17
C ASP A 449 14.11 -11.46 -20.59
N TRP A 450 13.42 -12.55 -20.85
CA TRP A 450 13.19 -13.10 -22.17
C TRP A 450 11.69 -13.13 -22.44
N LYS A 451 11.32 -12.62 -23.61
CA LYS A 451 9.93 -12.54 -24.07
C LYS A 451 9.82 -13.04 -25.50
N LEU A 452 8.70 -13.69 -25.77
CA LEU A 452 8.24 -14.06 -27.10
C LEU A 452 6.80 -13.64 -27.25
N SER A 453 6.50 -12.80 -28.24
CA SER A 453 5.17 -12.22 -28.47
C SER A 453 4.71 -12.48 -29.90
N LEU A 454 3.45 -12.85 -30.04
CA LEU A 454 2.73 -12.99 -31.31
C LEU A 454 1.61 -11.98 -31.34
N ASP A 455 1.60 -11.11 -32.36
CA ASP A 455 0.53 -10.17 -32.62
C ASP A 455 -0.15 -10.54 -33.92
N ALA A 456 -1.48 -10.67 -33.93
CA ALA A 456 -2.27 -11.04 -35.09
C ALA A 456 -3.55 -10.19 -35.21
N GLY A 457 -3.74 -9.56 -36.37
CA GLY A 457 -4.94 -8.83 -36.72
C GLY A 457 -5.78 -9.60 -37.73
N PHE A 458 -7.09 -9.62 -37.53
CA PHE A 458 -8.02 -10.36 -38.37
C PHE A 458 -9.14 -9.45 -38.87
N PHE A 459 -9.70 -9.78 -40.06
CA PHE A 459 -10.88 -9.13 -40.62
C PHE A 459 -10.74 -7.61 -40.77
N ASN A 460 -9.63 -7.14 -41.36
CA ASN A 460 -9.28 -5.72 -41.50
C ASN A 460 -9.16 -5.05 -40.14
N GLU A 461 -8.36 -5.64 -39.24
CA GLU A 461 -8.09 -5.18 -37.87
C GLU A 461 -9.34 -5.09 -36.98
N ARG A 462 -10.42 -5.80 -37.32
CA ARG A 462 -11.60 -5.85 -36.45
C ARG A 462 -11.40 -6.72 -35.21
N LEU A 463 -10.55 -7.73 -35.34
CA LEU A 463 -10.15 -8.56 -34.20
C LEU A 463 -8.63 -8.55 -34.09
N HIS A 464 -8.13 -8.15 -32.95
CA HIS A 464 -6.70 -8.11 -32.63
C HIS A 464 -6.39 -9.04 -31.47
N PHE A 465 -5.44 -9.93 -31.69
CA PHE A 465 -4.97 -10.88 -30.70
C PHE A 465 -3.49 -10.64 -30.43
N THR A 466 -3.12 -10.60 -29.14
CA THR A 466 -1.71 -10.61 -28.68
C THR A 466 -1.53 -11.75 -27.71
N GLY A 467 -0.53 -12.57 -27.96
CA GLY A 467 -0.07 -13.62 -27.04
C GLY A 467 1.38 -13.38 -26.68
N GLU A 468 1.70 -13.38 -25.39
CA GLU A 468 3.06 -13.21 -24.89
C GLU A 468 3.42 -14.34 -23.94
N PHE A 469 4.61 -14.88 -24.10
CA PHE A 469 5.31 -15.73 -23.13
C PHE A 469 6.50 -14.98 -22.58
N TYR A 470 6.76 -15.08 -21.27
CA TYR A 470 7.94 -14.49 -20.67
C TYR A 470 8.58 -15.40 -19.62
N ASN A 471 9.92 -15.25 -19.48
CA ASN A 471 10.70 -15.79 -18.37
C ASN A 471 11.61 -14.68 -17.83
N ARG A 472 11.37 -14.30 -16.58
CA ARG A 472 12.16 -13.31 -15.84
C ARG A 472 12.88 -13.96 -14.69
N ARG A 473 14.20 -13.84 -14.67
CA ARG A 473 15.02 -14.36 -13.58
C ARG A 473 15.86 -13.25 -12.98
N THR A 474 15.53 -12.89 -11.73
CA THR A 474 16.28 -11.92 -10.94
C THR A 474 17.30 -12.65 -10.11
N THR A 475 18.57 -12.35 -10.35
CA THR A 475 19.72 -12.80 -9.56
C THR A 475 20.25 -11.65 -8.73
N ASP A 476 21.11 -11.96 -7.76
CA ASP A 476 21.70 -10.96 -6.88
C ASP A 476 20.65 -10.13 -6.10
N ALA A 477 19.45 -10.69 -5.89
CA ALA A 477 18.45 -10.02 -5.06
C ALA A 477 18.96 -9.90 -3.62
N VAL A 478 18.75 -8.71 -3.03
CA VAL A 478 19.27 -8.39 -1.70
C VAL A 478 18.43 -9.08 -0.63
N SER A 479 19.10 -9.82 0.25
CA SER A 479 18.48 -10.42 1.43
C SER A 479 19.38 -10.29 2.65
N ASN A 480 18.76 -10.27 3.84
CA ASN A 480 19.50 -10.31 5.09
C ASN A 480 19.97 -11.74 5.38
N VAL A 481 21.26 -11.89 5.56
CA VAL A 481 21.93 -13.16 5.85
C VAL A 481 22.47 -13.11 7.27
N LYS A 482 22.26 -14.15 8.05
CA LYS A 482 22.88 -14.26 9.37
C LYS A 482 24.38 -14.38 9.22
N VAL A 483 25.08 -13.54 9.96
CA VAL A 483 26.55 -13.53 10.01
C VAL A 483 27.04 -14.10 11.34
N ALA A 484 28.31 -14.47 11.38
CA ALA A 484 28.91 -14.96 12.64
C ALA A 484 28.82 -13.87 13.72
N ARG A 485 28.36 -14.22 14.92
CA ARG A 485 28.23 -13.27 16.04
C ARG A 485 29.55 -12.60 16.43
N THR A 486 30.66 -13.19 16.04
CA THR A 486 32.02 -12.61 16.21
C THR A 486 32.21 -11.33 15.42
N THR A 487 31.37 -11.06 14.40
CA THR A 487 31.37 -9.78 13.67
C THR A 487 30.71 -8.64 14.46
N GLY A 488 30.04 -8.93 15.57
CA GLY A 488 29.24 -7.97 16.35
C GLY A 488 27.82 -7.74 15.83
N PHE A 489 27.38 -8.47 14.77
CA PHE A 489 26.08 -8.34 14.14
C PHE A 489 25.35 -9.68 14.09
N SER A 490 24.01 -9.64 14.05
CA SER A 490 23.18 -10.83 13.85
C SER A 490 22.97 -11.13 12.37
N ASP A 491 22.84 -10.10 11.57
CA ASP A 491 22.54 -10.19 10.14
C ASP A 491 23.15 -9.01 9.37
N GLN A 492 23.35 -9.21 8.08
CA GLN A 492 23.85 -8.22 7.14
C GLN A 492 23.23 -8.44 5.76
N ALA A 493 22.99 -7.34 5.04
CA ALA A 493 22.44 -7.38 3.68
C ALA A 493 23.50 -7.82 2.64
N TYR A 494 23.17 -8.85 1.86
CA TYR A 494 23.97 -9.37 0.77
C TYR A 494 23.13 -9.67 -0.48
N ASN A 495 23.77 -9.64 -1.65
CA ASN A 495 23.16 -10.04 -2.91
C ASN A 495 23.24 -11.57 -3.08
N THR A 496 22.29 -12.32 -2.53
CA THR A 496 22.36 -13.79 -2.44
C THR A 496 21.11 -14.51 -2.92
N SER A 497 20.01 -13.82 -3.17
CA SER A 497 18.76 -14.47 -3.52
C SER A 497 18.50 -14.48 -5.02
N THR A 498 17.77 -15.49 -5.49
CA THR A 498 17.37 -15.64 -6.89
C THR A 498 15.87 -15.93 -6.97
N LEU A 499 15.18 -15.12 -7.76
CA LEU A 499 13.73 -15.21 -8.00
C LEU A 499 13.45 -15.42 -9.48
N GLU A 500 12.50 -16.29 -9.81
CA GLU A 500 12.08 -16.56 -11.19
C GLU A 500 10.57 -16.38 -11.34
N ASN A 501 10.17 -15.72 -12.42
CA ASN A 501 8.79 -15.56 -12.85
C ASN A 501 8.67 -16.06 -14.28
N THR A 502 7.76 -17.01 -14.51
CA THR A 502 7.44 -17.51 -15.84
C THR A 502 5.93 -17.36 -16.06
N GLY A 503 5.54 -16.80 -17.20
CA GLY A 503 4.14 -16.56 -17.43
C GLY A 503 3.74 -16.48 -18.90
N VAL A 504 2.43 -16.47 -19.08
CA VAL A 504 1.78 -16.25 -20.38
C VAL A 504 0.70 -15.19 -20.22
N GLU A 505 0.59 -14.34 -21.23
CA GLU A 505 -0.42 -13.29 -21.29
C GLU A 505 -1.13 -13.34 -22.63
N PHE A 506 -2.45 -13.24 -22.63
CA PHE A 506 -3.26 -13.17 -23.83
C PHE A 506 -4.16 -11.94 -23.76
N SER A 507 -4.25 -11.22 -24.85
CA SER A 507 -5.15 -10.08 -25.01
C SER A 507 -5.94 -10.24 -26.30
N LEU A 508 -7.23 -9.97 -26.23
CA LEU A 508 -8.14 -9.99 -27.37
C LEU A 508 -8.95 -8.70 -27.37
N THR A 509 -8.88 -7.96 -28.50
CA THR A 509 -9.67 -6.75 -28.71
C THR A 509 -10.48 -6.92 -30.01
N GLY A 510 -11.79 -6.75 -29.93
CA GLY A 510 -12.68 -6.92 -31.06
C GLY A 510 -13.57 -5.72 -31.30
N THR A 511 -13.68 -5.27 -32.54
CA THR A 511 -14.67 -4.31 -33.01
C THR A 511 -15.85 -5.08 -33.64
N PHE A 512 -16.85 -5.35 -32.80
CA PHE A 512 -18.00 -6.17 -33.21
C PHE A 512 -19.09 -5.37 -33.91
N LEU A 513 -19.13 -4.04 -33.73
CA LEU A 513 -20.02 -3.11 -34.44
C LEU A 513 -19.20 -1.99 -35.07
N LYS A 514 -19.40 -1.78 -36.39
CA LYS A 514 -18.78 -0.66 -37.11
C LYS A 514 -19.69 -0.30 -38.27
N THR A 515 -20.65 0.58 -37.98
CA THR A 515 -21.57 1.15 -38.97
C THR A 515 -21.46 2.67 -38.96
N LYS A 516 -22.25 3.37 -39.74
CA LYS A 516 -22.27 4.84 -39.76
C LYS A 516 -22.66 5.42 -38.40
N ASP A 517 -23.61 4.79 -37.69
CA ASP A 517 -24.17 5.30 -36.43
C ASP A 517 -23.70 4.52 -35.23
N TRP A 518 -23.25 3.29 -35.38
CA TRP A 518 -22.85 2.41 -34.27
C TRP A 518 -21.36 2.07 -34.30
N ARG A 519 -20.75 2.12 -33.13
CA ARG A 519 -19.42 1.60 -32.90
C ARG A 519 -19.44 0.74 -31.62
N GLY A 520 -18.97 -0.51 -31.71
CA GLY A 520 -18.87 -1.41 -30.57
C GLY A 520 -17.50 -2.07 -30.51
N THR A 521 -16.81 -1.93 -29.39
CA THR A 521 -15.52 -2.56 -29.12
C THR A 521 -15.58 -3.32 -27.81
N ALA A 522 -15.01 -4.51 -27.79
CA ALA A 522 -14.82 -5.30 -26.56
C ALA A 522 -13.34 -5.70 -26.46
N SER A 523 -12.81 -5.66 -25.26
CA SER A 523 -11.43 -6.08 -24.96
C SER A 523 -11.42 -6.95 -23.70
N ALA A 524 -10.63 -8.01 -23.74
CA ALA A 524 -10.36 -8.85 -22.57
C ALA A 524 -8.91 -9.30 -22.60
N ASN A 525 -8.32 -9.40 -21.44
CA ASN A 525 -6.99 -9.97 -21.25
C ASN A 525 -6.96 -10.98 -20.11
N ILE A 526 -6.05 -11.93 -20.18
CA ILE A 526 -5.77 -12.90 -19.14
C ILE A 526 -4.27 -13.12 -19.03
N ALA A 527 -3.78 -13.12 -17.80
CA ALA A 527 -2.39 -13.39 -17.49
C ALA A 527 -2.27 -14.54 -16.48
N TYR A 528 -1.33 -15.41 -16.72
CA TYR A 528 -0.89 -16.43 -15.76
C TYR A 528 0.56 -16.17 -15.40
N ASN A 529 0.88 -16.09 -14.12
CA ASN A 529 2.24 -15.94 -13.62
C ASN A 529 2.56 -17.00 -12.59
N TYR A 530 3.63 -17.74 -12.83
CA TYR A 530 4.22 -18.66 -11.87
C TYR A 530 5.51 -18.07 -11.32
N ASN A 531 5.50 -17.74 -10.03
CA ASN A 531 6.64 -17.20 -9.29
C ASN A 531 7.32 -18.28 -8.49
N LYS A 532 8.65 -18.28 -8.46
CA LYS A 532 9.45 -19.25 -7.69
C LYS A 532 10.70 -18.60 -7.12
N LEU A 533 10.92 -18.77 -5.83
CA LEU A 533 12.19 -18.45 -5.19
C LEU A 533 13.18 -19.61 -5.45
N VAL A 534 14.11 -19.37 -6.36
CA VAL A 534 15.06 -20.41 -6.84
C VAL A 534 16.18 -20.61 -5.84
N ASP A 535 16.68 -19.52 -5.27
CA ASP A 535 17.70 -19.55 -4.24
C ASP A 535 17.45 -18.48 -3.17
N TYR A 536 17.66 -18.90 -1.91
CA TYR A 536 17.46 -18.03 -0.76
C TYR A 536 18.29 -18.56 0.41
N ASN A 537 19.14 -17.72 0.94
CA ASN A 537 19.94 -18.08 2.09
C ASN A 537 19.14 -17.85 3.37
N SER A 538 18.36 -18.86 3.75
CA SER A 538 17.59 -18.84 5.00
C SER A 538 18.46 -19.35 6.14
N SER A 539 18.44 -18.64 7.23
CA SER A 539 19.08 -19.06 8.49
C SER A 539 18.20 -19.96 9.36
N VAL A 540 16.96 -20.20 8.94
CA VAL A 540 15.99 -21.03 9.67
C VAL A 540 15.99 -22.43 9.08
N SER A 541 16.34 -23.42 9.88
CA SER A 541 16.16 -24.84 9.51
C SER A 541 14.69 -25.21 9.73
N GLY A 542 14.04 -25.76 8.70
CA GLY A 542 12.65 -26.19 8.74
C GLY A 542 11.67 -25.17 8.15
N LEU A 543 10.39 -25.53 8.13
CA LEU A 543 9.34 -24.65 7.65
C LEU A 543 9.03 -23.58 8.70
N SER A 544 8.82 -22.36 8.21
CA SER A 544 8.37 -21.22 8.98
C SER A 544 7.28 -20.49 8.19
N THR A 545 6.71 -19.44 8.75
CA THR A 545 5.74 -18.59 8.05
C THR A 545 6.37 -17.70 6.98
N GLY A 546 7.68 -17.67 6.93
CA GLY A 546 8.43 -16.80 6.03
C GLY A 546 8.60 -17.37 4.62
N VAL A 547 9.56 -16.82 3.94
CA VAL A 547 9.89 -17.16 2.54
C VAL A 547 10.74 -18.41 2.48
N HIS A 548 10.42 -19.34 1.60
CA HIS A 548 11.15 -20.61 1.44
C HIS A 548 11.61 -20.86 0.01
N LYS A 549 12.81 -21.41 -0.12
CA LYS A 549 13.36 -21.87 -1.40
C LYS A 549 12.43 -22.92 -2.03
N GLY A 550 12.17 -22.78 -3.32
CA GLY A 550 11.31 -23.68 -4.09
C GLY A 550 9.85 -23.26 -4.16
N TYR A 551 9.42 -22.26 -3.37
CA TYR A 551 8.05 -21.79 -3.30
C TYR A 551 7.91 -20.34 -3.83
N PRO A 552 6.69 -19.92 -4.21
CA PRO A 552 6.42 -18.55 -4.61
C PRO A 552 6.62 -17.53 -3.48
N LEU A 553 6.96 -16.29 -3.82
CA LEU A 553 6.78 -15.17 -2.88
C LEU A 553 5.29 -15.00 -2.55
N GLY A 554 5.00 -14.73 -1.29
CA GLY A 554 3.60 -14.68 -0.82
C GLY A 554 3.00 -16.07 -0.56
N SER A 555 3.83 -17.11 -0.49
CA SER A 555 3.43 -18.44 -0.03
C SER A 555 2.86 -18.37 1.37
N ILE A 556 1.78 -19.09 1.58
CA ILE A 556 1.12 -19.21 2.88
C ILE A 556 1.42 -20.59 3.43
N PHE A 557 2.19 -20.59 4.53
CA PHE A 557 2.44 -21.76 5.35
C PHE A 557 1.61 -21.64 6.61
N SER A 558 0.69 -22.57 6.83
CA SER A 558 -0.21 -22.58 7.98
C SER A 558 -0.58 -24.00 8.35
N GLY A 559 -1.18 -24.19 9.51
CA GLY A 559 -1.79 -25.45 9.88
C GLY A 559 -3.01 -25.77 8.99
N LYS A 560 -3.41 -27.02 8.97
CA LYS A 560 -4.71 -27.43 8.42
C LYS A 560 -5.61 -27.81 9.58
N VAL A 561 -6.77 -27.15 9.68
CA VAL A 561 -7.79 -27.50 10.68
C VAL A 561 -8.35 -28.86 10.34
N GLN A 562 -8.30 -29.78 11.28
CA GLN A 562 -8.85 -31.12 11.17
C GLN A 562 -10.29 -31.19 11.73
N GLY A 563 -10.56 -30.45 12.79
CA GLY A 563 -11.86 -30.39 13.44
C GLY A 563 -11.81 -29.65 14.76
N ILE A 564 -12.83 -29.85 15.59
CA ILE A 564 -12.92 -29.32 16.94
C ILE A 564 -12.84 -30.50 17.91
N ASP A 565 -11.97 -30.40 18.90
CA ASP A 565 -11.85 -31.37 19.97
C ASP A 565 -13.20 -31.41 20.76
N PRO A 566 -13.85 -32.57 20.86
CA PRO A 566 -15.17 -32.66 21.52
C PRO A 566 -15.13 -32.42 23.03
N GLN A 567 -13.98 -32.61 23.69
CA GLN A 567 -13.81 -32.40 25.12
C GLN A 567 -13.40 -30.99 25.46
N LEU A 568 -12.47 -30.42 24.66
CA LEU A 568 -11.88 -29.14 24.94
C LEU A 568 -12.52 -27.99 24.15
N GLY A 569 -13.21 -28.28 23.05
CA GLY A 569 -13.84 -27.29 22.19
C GLY A 569 -12.85 -26.39 21.42
N ILE A 570 -11.61 -26.80 21.26
CA ILE A 570 -10.56 -26.08 20.53
C ILE A 570 -10.31 -26.73 19.18
N TYR A 571 -9.73 -25.98 18.26
CA TYR A 571 -9.32 -26.55 16.97
C TYR A 571 -8.21 -27.59 17.14
N THR A 572 -8.34 -28.70 16.40
CA THR A 572 -7.30 -29.70 16.19
C THR A 572 -6.70 -29.51 14.81
N TYR A 573 -5.41 -29.82 14.68
CA TYR A 573 -4.65 -29.61 13.46
C TYR A 573 -4.03 -30.89 12.93
N GLU A 574 -3.99 -31.00 11.59
CA GLU A 574 -3.32 -32.09 10.90
C GLU A 574 -1.82 -32.08 11.24
N ARG A 575 -1.29 -33.25 11.52
CA ARG A 575 0.13 -33.45 11.78
C ARG A 575 0.86 -33.76 10.48
N ARG A 576 2.02 -33.18 10.30
CA ARG A 576 2.84 -33.50 9.12
C ARG A 576 3.31 -34.95 9.18
N PRO A 577 3.18 -35.71 8.08
CA PRO A 577 3.58 -37.13 8.06
C PRO A 577 5.10 -37.36 8.03
N ASP A 578 5.88 -36.33 7.69
CA ASP A 578 7.33 -36.36 7.52
C ASP A 578 8.13 -35.97 8.78
N VAL A 579 7.44 -35.72 9.91
CA VAL A 579 8.07 -35.31 11.17
C VAL A 579 7.59 -36.19 12.33
N SER A 580 8.44 -36.36 13.34
CA SER A 580 8.09 -37.08 14.56
C SER A 580 7.18 -36.24 15.47
N PHE A 581 6.30 -36.91 16.21
CA PHE A 581 5.46 -36.36 17.26
C PHE A 581 5.56 -37.14 18.58
N GLU A 582 6.65 -37.86 18.76
CA GLU A 582 6.84 -38.74 19.93
C GLU A 582 7.08 -37.93 21.19
N THR A 583 7.92 -36.91 21.12
CA THR A 583 8.26 -36.08 22.30
C THR A 583 7.28 -34.93 22.50
N ALA A 584 7.22 -34.40 23.72
CA ALA A 584 6.47 -33.18 24.00
C ALA A 584 7.02 -31.97 23.24
N ALA A 585 8.33 -31.90 23.02
CA ALA A 585 8.97 -30.86 22.24
C ALA A 585 8.50 -30.89 20.77
N ASP A 586 8.37 -32.07 20.17
CA ASP A 586 7.87 -32.23 18.80
C ASP A 586 6.41 -31.78 18.68
N ARG A 587 5.57 -32.16 19.66
CA ARG A 587 4.17 -31.77 19.69
C ARG A 587 3.95 -30.28 19.90
N ASN A 588 4.87 -29.61 20.61
CA ASN A 588 4.80 -28.17 20.87
C ASN A 588 5.51 -27.32 19.79
N ASN A 589 6.20 -27.98 18.86
CA ASN A 589 6.86 -27.27 17.75
C ASN A 589 5.83 -26.99 16.65
N TYR A 590 5.41 -25.72 16.52
CA TYR A 590 4.45 -25.30 15.51
C TYR A 590 4.90 -25.60 14.08
N ALA A 591 6.19 -25.61 13.80
CA ALA A 591 6.73 -25.92 12.47
C ALA A 591 6.30 -27.31 11.97
N ASN A 592 6.03 -28.24 12.90
CA ASN A 592 5.59 -29.62 12.60
C ASN A 592 4.14 -29.70 12.10
N TYR A 593 3.39 -28.60 12.19
CA TYR A 593 2.00 -28.49 11.72
C TYR A 593 1.87 -27.62 10.46
N LEU A 594 2.96 -27.05 9.95
CA LEU A 594 2.91 -26.14 8.80
C LEU A 594 2.85 -26.92 7.48
N PHE A 595 1.87 -26.58 6.66
CA PHE A 595 1.71 -27.04 5.28
C PHE A 595 1.77 -25.86 4.34
N TYR A 596 2.26 -26.07 3.13
CA TYR A 596 2.09 -25.12 2.05
C TYR A 596 0.64 -25.17 1.57
N LEU A 597 -0.11 -24.08 1.77
CA LEU A 597 -1.54 -24.01 1.45
C LEU A 597 -1.83 -23.22 0.17
N GLY A 598 -0.82 -22.65 -0.45
CA GLY A 598 -0.96 -21.84 -1.65
C GLY A 598 -0.28 -20.47 -1.53
N THR A 599 -0.66 -19.55 -2.38
CA THR A 599 -0.08 -18.19 -2.42
C THR A 599 -1.16 -17.12 -2.31
N SER A 600 -0.82 -16.01 -1.65
CA SER A 600 -1.66 -14.82 -1.58
C SER A 600 -1.84 -14.13 -2.94
N ASN A 601 -0.87 -14.32 -3.84
CA ASN A 601 -0.89 -13.80 -5.20
C ASN A 601 -1.66 -14.77 -6.09
N ALA A 602 -2.81 -14.36 -6.60
CA ALA A 602 -3.58 -15.19 -7.52
C ALA A 602 -2.78 -15.44 -8.82
N PRO A 603 -2.65 -16.69 -9.27
CA PRO A 603 -1.88 -16.98 -10.46
C PRO A 603 -2.53 -16.47 -11.74
N TRP A 604 -3.85 -16.37 -11.79
CA TRP A 604 -4.62 -15.88 -12.91
C TRP A 604 -5.25 -14.53 -12.62
N ASN A 605 -4.97 -13.54 -13.46
CA ASN A 605 -5.53 -12.19 -13.38
C ASN A 605 -5.90 -11.68 -14.76
N GLY A 606 -6.86 -10.77 -14.81
CA GLY A 606 -7.20 -10.14 -16.06
C GLY A 606 -8.18 -9.00 -15.88
N GLY A 607 -8.51 -8.40 -17.03
CA GLY A 607 -9.47 -7.33 -17.11
C GLY A 607 -10.32 -7.46 -18.35
N TYR A 608 -11.42 -6.73 -18.37
CA TYR A 608 -12.31 -6.65 -19.51
C TYR A 608 -12.90 -5.25 -19.66
N SER A 609 -13.16 -4.86 -20.88
CA SER A 609 -13.87 -3.62 -21.17
C SER A 609 -14.81 -3.79 -22.35
N LEU A 610 -15.91 -3.04 -22.33
CA LEU A 610 -16.88 -2.93 -23.42
C LEU A 610 -17.20 -1.46 -23.64
N SER A 611 -17.17 -1.02 -24.89
CA SER A 611 -17.60 0.32 -25.28
C SER A 611 -18.57 0.22 -26.45
N VAL A 612 -19.71 0.89 -26.30
CA VAL A 612 -20.74 0.96 -27.34
C VAL A 612 -21.12 2.41 -27.59
N GLY A 613 -20.87 2.89 -28.78
CA GLY A 613 -21.24 4.23 -29.21
C GLY A 613 -22.42 4.17 -30.22
N TYR A 614 -23.38 5.04 -30.00
CA TYR A 614 -24.46 5.32 -30.95
C TYR A 614 -24.52 6.80 -31.25
N LYS A 615 -24.11 7.18 -32.44
CA LYS A 615 -23.93 8.61 -32.81
C LYS A 615 -23.04 9.32 -31.77
N GLN A 616 -23.60 10.26 -31.01
CA GLN A 616 -22.93 11.05 -30.00
C GLN A 616 -22.99 10.44 -28.56
N LEU A 617 -23.80 9.39 -28.39
CA LEU A 617 -23.91 8.68 -27.12
C LEU A 617 -22.85 7.58 -27.04
N ASN A 618 -22.10 7.54 -25.99
CA ASN A 618 -21.11 6.51 -25.74
C ASN A 618 -21.29 5.89 -24.34
N LEU A 619 -21.44 4.58 -24.29
CA LEU A 619 -21.48 3.77 -23.07
C LEU A 619 -20.19 2.97 -22.99
N SER A 620 -19.49 3.05 -21.87
CA SER A 620 -18.31 2.25 -21.58
C SER A 620 -18.46 1.57 -20.24
N LEU A 621 -18.03 0.34 -20.14
CA LEU A 621 -17.92 -0.41 -18.90
C LEU A 621 -16.58 -1.15 -18.85
N GLY A 622 -16.07 -1.34 -17.64
CA GLY A 622 -14.79 -2.01 -17.42
C GLY A 622 -14.75 -2.70 -16.06
N GLY A 623 -14.00 -3.78 -16.03
CA GLY A 623 -13.84 -4.57 -14.81
C GLY A 623 -12.55 -5.38 -14.80
N SER A 624 -12.32 -6.01 -13.67
CA SER A 624 -11.17 -6.88 -13.39
C SER A 624 -11.63 -8.21 -12.81
N TYR A 625 -10.79 -9.23 -12.94
CA TYR A 625 -11.02 -10.51 -12.30
C TYR A 625 -9.70 -11.13 -11.83
N SER A 626 -9.82 -11.97 -10.82
CA SER A 626 -8.70 -12.72 -10.25
C SER A 626 -9.18 -14.11 -9.83
N ILE A 627 -8.39 -15.14 -10.10
CA ILE A 627 -8.82 -16.52 -9.92
C ILE A 627 -7.77 -17.28 -9.11
N ASN A 628 -8.26 -18.03 -8.11
CA ASN A 628 -7.49 -18.98 -7.32
C ASN A 628 -6.38 -18.35 -6.46
N GLY A 629 -6.64 -17.16 -5.91
CA GLY A 629 -5.81 -16.59 -4.84
C GLY A 629 -6.16 -17.18 -3.47
N LYS A 630 -5.27 -17.03 -2.50
CA LYS A 630 -5.52 -17.36 -1.09
C LYS A 630 -5.54 -16.08 -0.28
N LYS A 631 -6.53 -15.92 0.59
CA LYS A 631 -6.64 -14.74 1.46
C LYS A 631 -6.92 -15.17 2.88
N ILE A 632 -6.31 -14.48 3.84
CA ILE A 632 -6.65 -14.62 5.24
C ILE A 632 -7.76 -13.62 5.54
N ASN A 633 -8.90 -14.11 5.98
CA ASN A 633 -10.05 -13.28 6.32
C ASN A 633 -10.04 -12.98 7.82
N ASN A 634 -9.41 -11.91 8.22
CA ASN A 634 -9.28 -11.51 9.62
C ASN A 634 -10.63 -11.19 10.30
N ILE A 635 -11.68 -10.90 9.52
CA ILE A 635 -13.02 -10.61 10.04
C ILE A 635 -13.71 -11.89 10.49
N LYS A 636 -13.35 -13.04 9.93
CA LYS A 636 -14.00 -14.31 10.19
C LYS A 636 -13.80 -14.80 11.62
N SER A 637 -12.80 -14.33 12.32
CA SER A 637 -12.45 -14.91 13.61
C SER A 637 -11.97 -13.92 14.68
N PRO A 638 -12.79 -13.02 15.16
CA PRO A 638 -12.44 -12.32 16.41
C PRO A 638 -12.51 -13.23 17.64
N VAL A 639 -13.20 -14.34 17.54
CA VAL A 639 -13.57 -15.19 18.68
C VAL A 639 -12.56 -16.32 18.94
N ASN A 640 -11.81 -16.72 17.92
CA ASN A 640 -11.00 -17.95 17.96
C ASN A 640 -9.52 -17.68 18.09
N TYR A 641 -9.15 -16.42 18.27
CA TYR A 641 -7.77 -16.02 18.18
C TYR A 641 -7.19 -15.78 19.54
N ILE A 642 -6.54 -16.77 19.99
CA ILE A 642 -5.54 -16.62 21.03
C ILE A 642 -4.20 -16.65 20.34
N SER A 643 -3.68 -15.49 20.00
CA SER A 643 -2.27 -15.37 19.74
C SER A 643 -1.55 -15.58 21.06
N VAL A 644 -1.04 -16.75 21.24
CA VAL A 644 -0.15 -17.03 22.36
C VAL A 644 1.24 -16.46 21.99
N GLY A 645 1.40 -15.18 22.21
CA GLY A 645 2.72 -14.56 22.22
C GLY A 645 3.59 -15.26 23.25
N SER A 646 4.80 -15.53 22.87
CA SER A 646 5.81 -16.29 23.57
C SER A 646 5.87 -16.10 25.08
N SER A 647 6.10 -17.17 25.76
CA SER A 647 7.14 -17.39 26.74
C SER A 647 6.91 -17.18 28.21
N SER A 648 5.96 -16.46 28.75
CA SER A 648 5.75 -16.51 30.19
C SER A 648 4.34 -16.90 30.58
N VAL A 649 4.25 -17.89 31.47
CA VAL A 649 3.01 -18.42 32.05
C VAL A 649 2.26 -17.35 32.85
N GLU A 650 2.96 -16.28 33.21
CA GLU A 650 2.49 -15.30 34.19
C GLU A 650 1.87 -14.05 33.58
N THR A 651 2.09 -13.79 32.27
CA THR A 651 1.47 -12.67 31.57
C THR A 651 0.59 -13.18 30.45
N PRO A 652 -0.72 -12.95 30.49
CA PRO A 652 -1.60 -13.30 29.39
C PRO A 652 -1.22 -12.51 28.17
N PRO A 653 -1.31 -13.09 26.98
CA PRO A 653 -1.10 -12.34 25.73
C PRO A 653 -2.08 -11.18 25.66
N ALA A 654 -1.59 -10.01 25.28
CA ALA A 654 -2.39 -8.79 25.14
C ALA A 654 -3.68 -9.00 24.31
N GLN A 655 -3.67 -9.89 23.35
CA GLN A 655 -4.81 -10.18 22.50
C GLN A 655 -5.97 -10.92 23.18
N ILE A 656 -5.74 -11.69 24.23
CA ILE A 656 -6.86 -12.27 24.99
C ILE A 656 -7.63 -11.18 25.71
N TYR A 657 -6.93 -10.23 26.26
CA TYR A 657 -7.56 -9.08 26.89
C TYR A 657 -8.29 -8.21 25.86
N ASP A 658 -7.74 -8.04 24.67
CA ASP A 658 -8.38 -7.33 23.59
C ASP A 658 -9.69 -7.99 23.15
N LEU A 659 -9.76 -9.30 23.11
CA LEU A 659 -10.97 -10.05 22.77
C LEU A 659 -12.09 -9.92 23.82
N TYR A 660 -11.71 -9.89 25.10
CA TYR A 660 -12.70 -9.94 26.19
C TYR A 660 -12.98 -8.59 26.82
N VAL A 661 -12.05 -7.67 26.70
CA VAL A 661 -12.09 -6.38 27.40
C VAL A 661 -12.25 -5.23 26.43
N ASN A 662 -11.80 -5.35 25.19
CA ASN A 662 -11.90 -4.34 24.15
C ASN A 662 -13.12 -4.53 23.24
N HIS A 663 -14.28 -4.82 23.80
CA HIS A 663 -15.54 -4.42 23.18
C HIS A 663 -15.77 -4.87 21.75
N LEU A 664 -15.13 -5.85 21.28
CA LEU A 664 -15.41 -6.30 19.93
C LEU A 664 -16.77 -6.95 19.86
N ASN A 665 -17.66 -6.35 19.07
CA ASN A 665 -18.89 -6.99 18.68
C ASN A 665 -18.53 -8.26 17.92
N VAL A 666 -19.04 -9.41 18.40
CA VAL A 666 -18.74 -10.70 17.77
C VAL A 666 -19.74 -10.99 16.65
N ARG A 667 -19.32 -11.73 15.66
CA ARG A 667 -20.18 -12.18 14.57
C ARG A 667 -21.35 -13.00 15.12
N LYS A 668 -22.50 -12.89 14.48
CA LYS A 668 -23.72 -13.61 14.87
C LYS A 668 -23.54 -15.13 14.87
N ASP A 669 -22.73 -15.66 13.93
CA ASP A 669 -22.41 -17.09 13.85
C ASP A 669 -21.58 -17.61 15.05
N ALA A 670 -20.94 -16.74 15.82
CA ALA A 670 -20.26 -17.12 17.05
C ALA A 670 -21.21 -17.59 18.15
N THR A 671 -22.51 -17.37 18.03
CA THR A 671 -23.53 -17.98 18.91
C THR A 671 -23.64 -19.49 18.71
N GLU A 672 -23.34 -19.97 17.50
CA GLU A 672 -23.24 -21.38 17.16
C GLU A 672 -21.83 -21.89 17.41
N ARG A 673 -21.54 -22.21 18.65
CA ARG A 673 -20.22 -22.66 19.09
C ARG A 673 -20.27 -23.85 20.03
N TRP A 674 -19.12 -24.48 20.18
CA TRP A 674 -18.93 -25.46 21.23
C TRP A 674 -19.07 -24.79 22.61
N THR A 675 -19.81 -25.45 23.51
CA THR A 675 -19.87 -25.11 24.93
C THR A 675 -19.82 -26.39 25.76
N PRO A 676 -19.37 -26.33 27.04
CA PRO A 676 -19.36 -27.54 27.91
C PRO A 676 -20.73 -28.23 28.04
N THR A 677 -21.80 -27.46 27.91
CA THR A 677 -23.18 -27.96 27.98
C THR A 677 -23.76 -28.39 26.63
N ASN A 678 -23.12 -27.99 25.54
CA ASN A 678 -23.48 -28.35 24.17
C ASN A 678 -22.19 -28.55 23.34
N PRO A 679 -21.54 -29.72 23.42
CA PRO A 679 -20.23 -29.98 22.82
C PRO A 679 -20.33 -30.26 21.31
N ARG A 680 -20.73 -29.26 20.53
CA ARG A 680 -20.82 -29.32 19.07
C ARG A 680 -19.46 -29.27 18.43
N THR A 681 -19.17 -30.19 17.52
CA THR A 681 -17.92 -30.24 16.74
C THR A 681 -18.08 -29.74 15.29
N ASP A 682 -19.32 -29.46 14.87
CA ASP A 682 -19.75 -29.00 13.55
C ASP A 682 -19.95 -27.47 13.46
N ALA A 683 -19.60 -26.74 14.52
CA ALA A 683 -19.81 -25.32 14.66
C ALA A 683 -18.47 -24.58 14.92
N ASN A 684 -18.52 -23.40 15.53
CA ASN A 684 -17.33 -22.66 15.92
C ASN A 684 -16.72 -23.25 17.22
N PRO A 685 -15.42 -23.12 17.43
CA PRO A 685 -14.79 -23.54 18.69
C PRO A 685 -15.30 -22.72 19.87
N ARG A 686 -14.92 -23.13 21.06
CA ARG A 686 -15.26 -22.45 22.30
C ARG A 686 -14.71 -21.01 22.33
N ILE A 687 -15.42 -20.12 23.00
CA ILE A 687 -14.91 -18.84 23.44
C ILE A 687 -14.26 -19.04 24.81
N ILE A 688 -13.04 -18.58 24.96
CA ILE A 688 -12.37 -18.54 26.25
C ILE A 688 -12.82 -17.27 26.97
N ASP A 689 -13.50 -17.41 28.06
CA ASP A 689 -14.19 -16.32 28.78
C ASP A 689 -13.54 -15.94 30.10
N ALA A 690 -12.49 -16.66 30.52
CA ALA A 690 -11.74 -16.35 31.72
C ALA A 690 -10.25 -16.69 31.59
N PHE A 691 -9.39 -15.91 32.22
CA PHE A 691 -7.96 -16.10 32.16
C PHE A 691 -7.50 -17.44 32.75
N GLY A 692 -8.14 -17.88 33.84
CA GLY A 692 -7.87 -19.20 34.42
C GLY A 692 -8.19 -20.36 33.49
N GLU A 693 -9.24 -20.24 32.70
CA GLU A 693 -9.59 -21.20 31.66
C GLU A 693 -8.53 -21.25 30.54
N PHE A 694 -8.02 -20.09 30.14
CA PHE A 694 -6.93 -20.01 29.18
C PHE A 694 -5.66 -20.72 29.66
N ILE A 695 -5.25 -20.48 30.90
CA ILE A 695 -4.08 -21.16 31.48
C ILE A 695 -4.27 -22.68 31.46
N GLY A 696 -5.45 -23.18 31.81
CA GLY A 696 -5.79 -24.60 31.75
C GLY A 696 -5.67 -25.20 30.35
N LEU A 697 -5.97 -24.43 29.32
CA LEU A 697 -5.91 -24.86 27.92
C LEU A 697 -4.54 -24.64 27.28
N LYS A 698 -3.62 -23.94 27.90
CA LYS A 698 -2.33 -23.54 27.34
C LYS A 698 -1.53 -24.72 26.73
N ASN A 699 -1.55 -25.87 27.40
CA ASN A 699 -0.83 -27.06 26.93
C ASN A 699 -1.47 -27.70 25.68
N TYR A 700 -2.68 -27.33 25.34
CA TYR A 700 -3.44 -27.87 24.20
C TYR A 700 -3.52 -26.90 23.04
N ILE A 701 -3.22 -25.63 23.26
CA ILE A 701 -3.23 -24.61 22.23
C ILE A 701 -1.83 -24.53 21.63
N THR A 702 -1.70 -25.01 20.41
CA THR A 702 -0.48 -24.83 19.62
C THR A 702 -0.32 -23.34 19.29
N SER A 703 0.67 -22.77 19.88
CA SER A 703 0.79 -21.34 20.17
C SER A 703 1.33 -20.45 19.03
N SER A 704 0.93 -20.66 17.80
CA SER A 704 1.35 -19.77 16.72
C SER A 704 0.13 -19.18 16.03
N GLU A 705 0.13 -17.85 15.87
CA GLU A 705 -0.81 -17.12 14.99
C GLU A 705 -1.00 -17.81 13.65
N THR A 706 0.06 -18.41 13.16
CA THR A 706 0.14 -19.11 11.88
C THR A 706 -0.75 -20.31 11.79
N ILE A 707 -0.82 -21.11 12.86
CA ILE A 707 -1.67 -22.30 12.88
C ILE A 707 -3.13 -21.86 13.03
N ALA A 708 -3.34 -20.88 13.85
CA ALA A 708 -4.67 -20.36 14.10
C ALA A 708 -5.24 -19.67 12.85
N ASN A 709 -4.41 -19.04 12.00
CA ASN A 709 -4.84 -18.45 10.73
C ASN A 709 -5.39 -19.46 9.73
N ALA A 710 -5.17 -20.76 9.94
CA ALA A 710 -5.68 -21.82 9.06
C ALA A 710 -7.22 -21.80 8.92
N SER A 711 -7.93 -21.48 9.99
CA SER A 711 -9.40 -21.41 9.99
C SER A 711 -9.94 -20.19 9.21
N MET A 712 -9.10 -19.18 8.99
CA MET A 712 -9.44 -17.94 8.30
C MET A 712 -8.99 -17.92 6.83
N LEU A 713 -8.28 -18.97 6.40
CA LEU A 713 -7.78 -19.04 5.03
C LEU A 713 -8.89 -19.42 4.06
N GLU A 714 -9.08 -18.61 3.04
CA GLU A 714 -10.07 -18.82 1.99
C GLU A 714 -9.44 -18.89 0.61
N ASN A 715 -10.00 -19.76 -0.25
CA ASN A 715 -9.75 -19.68 -1.69
C ASN A 715 -10.59 -18.57 -2.27
N VAL A 716 -9.95 -17.62 -2.93
CA VAL A 716 -10.64 -16.43 -3.40
C VAL A 716 -10.54 -16.31 -4.90
N SER A 717 -11.70 -16.20 -5.52
CA SER A 717 -11.84 -15.77 -6.90
C SER A 717 -12.87 -14.65 -6.95
N TYR A 718 -12.68 -13.68 -7.81
CA TYR A 718 -13.64 -12.60 -7.97
C TYR A 718 -13.69 -12.08 -9.41
N CYS A 719 -14.83 -11.49 -9.75
CA CYS A 719 -15.04 -10.68 -10.95
C CYS A 719 -15.72 -9.37 -10.51
N LYS A 720 -15.07 -8.25 -10.79
CA LYS A 720 -15.50 -6.91 -10.39
C LYS A 720 -15.89 -6.08 -11.58
N LEU A 721 -17.09 -5.50 -11.56
CA LEU A 721 -17.47 -4.42 -12.45
C LEU A 721 -17.05 -3.11 -11.80
N SER A 722 -15.92 -2.56 -12.26
CA SER A 722 -15.25 -1.43 -11.62
C SER A 722 -15.83 -0.10 -12.04
N SER A 723 -16.20 0.06 -13.30
CA SER A 723 -16.68 1.34 -13.83
C SER A 723 -17.74 1.16 -14.91
N LEU A 724 -18.68 2.10 -14.94
CA LEU A 724 -19.63 2.34 -16.01
C LEU A 724 -19.63 3.84 -16.30
N SER A 725 -19.45 4.22 -17.57
CA SER A 725 -19.48 5.61 -17.99
C SER A 725 -20.44 5.78 -19.17
N LEU A 726 -21.30 6.76 -19.08
CA LEU A 726 -22.20 7.19 -20.14
C LEU A 726 -21.87 8.64 -20.49
N SER A 727 -21.59 8.92 -21.76
CA SER A 727 -21.29 10.28 -22.20
C SER A 727 -22.09 10.62 -23.47
N TYR A 728 -22.50 11.88 -23.57
CA TYR A 728 -23.22 12.41 -24.72
C TYR A 728 -22.62 13.74 -25.15
N GLY A 729 -22.15 13.80 -26.40
CA GLY A 729 -21.69 15.03 -27.02
C GLY A 729 -22.82 15.70 -27.81
N PHE A 730 -23.07 16.96 -27.60
CA PHE A 730 -24.11 17.67 -28.32
C PHE A 730 -23.69 18.00 -29.77
N ASN A 731 -24.67 18.00 -30.69
CA ASN A 731 -24.40 18.32 -32.08
C ASN A 731 -23.94 19.77 -32.26
N GLU A 732 -22.95 20.00 -33.11
CA GLU A 732 -22.42 21.33 -33.41
C GLU A 732 -23.52 22.31 -33.87
N SER A 733 -24.50 21.87 -34.65
CA SER A 733 -25.59 22.72 -35.13
C SER A 733 -26.47 23.27 -33.98
N LEU A 734 -26.59 22.53 -32.88
CA LEU A 734 -27.33 22.94 -31.70
C LEU A 734 -26.52 23.92 -30.85
N ILE A 735 -25.26 23.58 -30.61
CA ILE A 735 -24.40 24.32 -29.67
C ILE A 735 -23.91 25.64 -30.25
N LYS A 736 -23.70 25.73 -31.55
CA LYS A 736 -23.38 27.00 -32.23
C LYS A 736 -24.43 28.08 -32.04
N ARG A 737 -25.70 27.69 -31.83
CA ARG A 737 -26.77 28.65 -31.51
C ARG A 737 -26.56 29.27 -30.11
N TRP A 738 -25.83 28.61 -29.23
CA TRP A 738 -25.50 29.09 -27.91
C TRP A 738 -24.12 29.75 -27.83
N GLY A 739 -23.46 29.93 -28.98
CA GLY A 739 -22.09 30.48 -29.05
C GLY A 739 -21.00 29.54 -28.50
N LEU A 740 -21.29 28.25 -28.42
CA LEU A 740 -20.36 27.26 -27.91
C LEU A 740 -19.68 26.49 -29.04
N GLY A 741 -18.41 26.17 -28.85
CA GLY A 741 -17.62 25.30 -29.74
C GLY A 741 -17.85 23.81 -29.45
N SER A 742 -18.02 23.44 -28.20
CA SER A 742 -18.33 22.06 -27.79
C SER A 742 -19.13 22.01 -26.50
N LEU A 743 -19.97 20.99 -26.35
CA LEU A 743 -20.69 20.68 -25.12
C LEU A 743 -20.81 19.16 -24.99
N ALA A 744 -20.40 18.63 -23.84
CA ALA A 744 -20.58 17.23 -23.50
C ALA A 744 -21.04 17.08 -22.04
N VAL A 745 -21.89 16.08 -21.81
CA VAL A 745 -22.28 15.65 -20.48
C VAL A 745 -21.85 14.21 -20.26
N SER A 746 -21.50 13.87 -19.03
CA SER A 746 -21.09 12.53 -18.67
C SER A 746 -21.65 12.13 -17.32
N PHE A 747 -21.91 10.84 -17.19
CA PHE A 747 -22.23 10.19 -15.94
C PHE A 747 -21.30 8.99 -15.78
N THR A 748 -20.63 8.88 -14.64
CA THR A 748 -19.74 7.76 -14.34
C THR A 748 -20.08 7.18 -12.97
N MET A 749 -20.14 5.87 -12.90
CA MET A 749 -20.32 5.10 -11.69
C MET A 749 -19.10 4.20 -11.46
N ASN A 750 -18.50 4.27 -10.29
CA ASN A 750 -17.37 3.44 -9.90
C ASN A 750 -17.72 2.51 -8.72
N ASN A 751 -16.98 1.40 -8.59
CA ASN A 751 -17.17 0.36 -7.57
C ASN A 751 -18.61 -0.20 -7.55
N ILE A 752 -19.08 -0.68 -8.72
CA ILE A 752 -20.49 -1.03 -8.93
C ILE A 752 -20.88 -2.27 -8.17
N PHE A 753 -20.22 -3.40 -8.45
CA PHE A 753 -20.37 -4.64 -7.68
C PHE A 753 -19.20 -5.60 -7.90
N THR A 754 -19.05 -6.54 -6.98
CA THR A 754 -18.08 -7.65 -7.05
C THR A 754 -18.81 -8.96 -6.85
N ILE A 755 -18.62 -9.91 -7.77
CA ILE A 755 -19.04 -11.31 -7.61
C ILE A 755 -17.82 -12.06 -7.07
N THR A 756 -17.96 -12.70 -5.92
CA THR A 756 -16.85 -13.39 -5.26
C THR A 756 -17.34 -14.51 -4.35
N ASN A 757 -16.49 -15.49 -4.12
CA ASN A 757 -16.65 -16.50 -3.08
C ASN A 757 -15.95 -16.13 -1.76
N TYR A 758 -15.35 -14.93 -1.68
CA TYR A 758 -14.74 -14.42 -0.46
C TYR A 758 -15.81 -14.00 0.56
N SER A 759 -15.72 -14.51 1.78
CA SER A 759 -16.73 -14.23 2.83
C SER A 759 -16.46 -12.92 3.58
N GLY A 760 -15.33 -12.25 3.32
CA GLY A 760 -15.01 -10.92 3.84
C GLY A 760 -15.67 -9.79 3.02
N ILE A 761 -15.31 -8.55 3.33
CA ILE A 761 -15.95 -7.36 2.75
C ILE A 761 -15.49 -7.13 1.30
N ASP A 762 -14.20 -7.18 1.04
CA ASP A 762 -13.63 -6.94 -0.30
C ASP A 762 -12.45 -7.87 -0.57
N PRO A 763 -12.48 -8.67 -1.65
CA PRO A 763 -11.41 -9.61 -1.96
C PRO A 763 -10.11 -8.94 -2.43
N GLU A 764 -10.14 -7.68 -2.88
CA GLU A 764 -8.94 -6.93 -3.28
C GLU A 764 -8.21 -6.36 -2.06
N THR A 765 -8.95 -6.05 -0.99
CA THR A 765 -8.42 -5.51 0.27
C THR A 765 -8.79 -6.42 1.44
N PRO A 766 -8.18 -7.63 1.53
CA PRO A 766 -8.47 -8.54 2.63
C PRO A 766 -8.06 -7.88 3.97
N GLY A 767 -8.94 -7.99 4.95
CA GLY A 767 -8.77 -7.32 6.24
C GLY A 767 -9.35 -5.90 6.31
N ALA A 768 -9.87 -5.35 5.18
CA ALA A 768 -10.66 -4.13 5.25
C ALA A 768 -11.91 -4.34 6.10
N VAL A 769 -12.22 -3.37 6.93
CA VAL A 769 -13.39 -3.35 7.81
C VAL A 769 -14.55 -2.53 7.24
N TYR A 770 -14.40 -2.05 6.01
CA TYR A 770 -15.44 -1.30 5.29
C TYR A 770 -15.40 -1.60 3.79
N PRO A 771 -16.55 -1.60 3.10
CA PRO A 771 -16.60 -1.76 1.66
C PRO A 771 -16.11 -0.51 0.94
N LEU A 772 -15.56 -0.67 -0.27
CA LEU A 772 -15.28 0.46 -1.14
C LEU A 772 -16.57 1.21 -1.46
N ALA A 773 -16.55 2.53 -1.27
CA ALA A 773 -17.70 3.38 -1.53
C ALA A 773 -18.06 3.36 -3.02
N ARG A 774 -19.36 3.25 -3.34
CA ARG A 774 -19.86 3.52 -4.68
C ARG A 774 -19.78 5.02 -4.95
N GLN A 775 -19.25 5.38 -6.11
CA GLN A 775 -19.06 6.77 -6.49
C GLN A 775 -19.86 7.07 -7.76
N PHE A 776 -20.64 8.13 -7.71
CA PHE A 776 -21.43 8.66 -8.83
C PHE A 776 -20.87 10.02 -9.20
N THR A 777 -20.49 10.18 -10.47
CA THR A 777 -19.90 11.44 -10.96
C THR A 777 -20.72 11.96 -12.14
N PHE A 778 -21.16 13.20 -12.05
CA PHE A 778 -21.80 13.94 -13.14
C PHE A 778 -20.82 14.99 -13.63
N GLY A 779 -20.55 15.02 -14.92
CA GLY A 779 -19.63 15.95 -15.53
C GLY A 779 -20.27 16.73 -16.66
N VAL A 780 -19.90 18.02 -16.76
CA VAL A 780 -20.24 18.89 -17.89
C VAL A 780 -18.95 19.50 -18.41
N ALA A 781 -18.67 19.33 -19.70
CA ALA A 781 -17.55 19.93 -20.39
C ALA A 781 -18.06 20.92 -21.44
N VAL A 782 -17.59 22.17 -21.38
CA VAL A 782 -17.98 23.26 -22.28
C VAL A 782 -16.72 23.82 -22.94
N GLY A 783 -16.71 23.93 -24.26
CA GLY A 783 -15.68 24.64 -25.02
C GLY A 783 -16.29 25.83 -25.73
N LEU A 784 -15.62 26.96 -25.67
CA LEU A 784 -16.00 28.24 -26.30
C LEU A 784 -15.27 28.42 -27.63
#